data_8f87b63d0572e012871741fdf6897420
#
_entry.id   8f87b63d0572e012871741fdf6897420
#
_cell.length_a   1.000
_cell.length_b   1.000
_cell.length_c   1.000
_cell.angle_alpha   90.00
_cell.angle_beta   90.00
_cell.angle_gamma   90.00
#
_symmetry.space_group_name_H-M   'P 1'
#
loop_
_entity.id
_entity.type
_entity.pdbx_description
1 polymer ?
#
loop_
_entity_poly.entity_id
_entity_poly.type
_entity_poly.pdbx_seq_one_letter_code
_entity_poly.pdbx_strand_id
1 'polypeptide(L)'
;MDAHTPEPTRPDAPIPPGRGWGRRLLRWAGLLVAFVLLAVAALCGWLVWALQSPTGTAQLWSLATRFGHAHVSGRLAGGTLRDGLSLRDLHVRAGGTEVRIDHVEGRWAITRGPWHARFAYLSAGNVDVTLHPSGPTPPSGLPASLTLPLALDVDRLAVDRLAIRQGTSTTELKALAGSLHTDGSHHNVLLDSVDTPAGRLAATLRMAGTRPYPLTGAATLAAQFEAGGQRREASVSAQLSGSLEALRIDATGTGAGLTAQARIDATPFGALPFTRAVVSAEQVNPRAFAPGAPEAALSVHADLRPDAQATTLTVAGPVRIDNAQAGPLDRQRLPLQSLRAQVRLTEAAQQLTGLDVRLPGGAQVTGSADVRNGRGTLRAEVRQLDLQALHGALEKTRLAGPVTVDFEGGTQHVRLDLAGGDMRAQATAVLDAAQIAVDSAQLSLGRSRLSLSGTLKHDEAQSFAFKGNLAEFDPSRLAKVARGRINATFDTHGTLAEPIDAAIRFAVRDSEYAGLPMTGDGNLHLRGPRLLPSDARLDVAGNRASLRGSFGAAGDRMHVDIDAPQLARLRLGVGGALSLSGDVSGTLKRPQVEATFRAQQLAYGGNRIDAASGRAQLRDGLDGPLQFELTAQRVSAPNVLLREVRATLDGTRRAHRFRADADGSVRNQPFTFALAGDGALTPGKDGDAWAGTLSTLSARGAPDLQLTAPVRVSVAPGRLAVGRADLTLDQTPIRIERVESDQGHLRSAGRVDGLAIARVLELVRIWTGQAPPVRTDLVIDGQWDLDLGGTATGTARIARRSGDLSINAGRGFTPLGLTEAVVEARGEGMRLGLRGDVQSTRVGRIHLDAGIGLAREAVPGPWR
;
A
#
# COMPACT_ATOMS: atom_id res chain seq x y z
N MET A 1 79.73 52.59 6.93
CA MET A 1 78.61 52.60 7.89
C MET A 1 77.56 51.83 7.28
N ASP A 2 77.61 50.69 7.57
CA ASP A 2 76.86 49.43 7.68
C ASP A 2 75.40 49.49 7.19
N ALA A 3 75.28 48.95 5.97
CA ALA A 3 73.99 48.58 5.42
C ALA A 3 73.74 47.13 5.76
N HIS A 4 72.78 46.82 6.70
CA HIS A 4 72.25 45.53 6.91
C HIS A 4 71.23 45.21 5.81
N THR A 5 71.57 44.25 4.98
CA THR A 5 70.62 43.58 4.07
C THR A 5 69.84 42.49 4.84
N PRO A 6 68.51 42.47 4.83
CA PRO A 6 67.82 41.34 5.38
C PRO A 6 67.79 40.18 4.39
N GLU A 7 68.02 39.02 4.91
CA GLU A 7 67.99 37.70 4.31
C GLU A 7 66.51 37.37 3.85
N PRO A 8 66.34 36.79 2.68
CA PRO A 8 64.95 36.43 2.25
C PRO A 8 64.46 35.17 2.97
N THR A 9 63.38 35.34 3.66
CA THR A 9 62.61 34.25 4.23
C THR A 9 62.18 33.24 3.16
N ARG A 10 62.57 32.02 3.36
CA ARG A 10 62.04 30.86 2.55
C ARG A 10 60.56 30.76 2.63
N PRO A 11 59.86 30.56 1.51
CA PRO A 11 58.44 30.27 1.56
C PRO A 11 58.19 28.83 2.09
N ASP A 12 57.25 28.72 2.98
CA ASP A 12 56.74 27.46 3.53
C ASP A 12 56.35 26.49 2.42
N ALA A 13 56.77 25.24 2.58
CA ALA A 13 56.46 24.17 1.67
C ALA A 13 54.92 23.90 1.69
N PRO A 14 54.27 23.71 0.54
CA PRO A 14 52.84 23.41 0.48
C PRO A 14 52.53 22.02 1.05
N ILE A 15 51.54 21.97 1.86
CA ILE A 15 50.94 20.73 2.40
C ILE A 15 50.45 19.86 1.23
N PRO A 16 50.76 18.56 1.17
CA PRO A 16 50.37 17.71 0.04
C PRO A 16 48.86 17.51 -0.01
N PRO A 17 48.23 17.59 -1.19
CA PRO A 17 46.82 17.44 -1.34
C PRO A 17 46.35 15.99 -1.05
N GLY A 18 45.36 15.85 -0.19
CA GLY A 18 44.72 14.58 0.12
C GLY A 18 44.10 13.89 -1.12
N ARG A 19 44.27 12.59 -1.21
CA ARG A 19 43.85 11.76 -2.35
C ARG A 19 42.35 11.52 -2.35
N GLY A 20 41.60 12.17 -3.23
CA GLY A 20 40.16 11.98 -3.39
C GLY A 20 39.77 10.66 -4.12
N TRP A 21 38.67 10.05 -3.69
CA TRP A 21 38.16 8.75 -4.18
C TRP A 21 37.81 8.77 -5.69
N GLY A 22 37.22 9.84 -6.22
CA GLY A 22 36.86 9.99 -7.64
C GLY A 22 38.08 9.96 -8.60
N ARG A 23 39.22 10.49 -8.17
CA ARG A 23 40.47 10.38 -8.92
C ARG A 23 40.99 8.94 -9.00
N ARG A 24 40.64 8.11 -8.03
CA ARG A 24 41.11 6.72 -7.96
C ARG A 24 40.37 5.87 -9.02
N LEU A 25 39.08 5.99 -9.18
CA LEU A 25 38.29 5.18 -10.15
C LEU A 25 38.63 5.51 -11.63
N LEU A 26 38.75 6.77 -12.02
CA LEU A 26 39.09 7.15 -13.39
C LEU A 26 40.58 6.91 -13.71
N ARG A 27 41.48 7.08 -12.74
CA ARG A 27 42.89 6.68 -12.89
C ARG A 27 43.06 5.16 -12.97
N TRP A 28 42.22 4.39 -12.30
CA TRP A 28 42.26 2.93 -12.33
C TRP A 28 41.90 2.37 -13.70
N ALA A 29 40.88 2.90 -14.38
CA ALA A 29 40.54 2.48 -15.75
C ALA A 29 41.71 2.86 -16.74
N GLY A 30 42.23 4.08 -16.62
CA GLY A 30 43.37 4.52 -17.45
C GLY A 30 44.68 3.81 -17.11
N LEU A 31 44.97 3.58 -15.82
CA LEU A 31 46.15 2.83 -15.37
C LEU A 31 46.02 1.33 -15.70
N LEU A 32 44.82 0.75 -15.69
CA LEU A 32 44.59 -0.65 -16.08
C LEU A 32 44.91 -0.85 -17.59
N VAL A 33 44.39 0.05 -18.43
CA VAL A 33 44.71 0.02 -19.88
C VAL A 33 46.18 0.34 -20.13
N ALA A 34 46.78 1.37 -19.49
CA ALA A 34 48.18 1.70 -19.61
C ALA A 34 49.09 0.59 -19.03
N PHE A 35 48.68 -0.03 -17.93
CA PHE A 35 49.42 -1.14 -17.32
C PHE A 35 49.35 -2.41 -18.18
N VAL A 36 48.19 -2.77 -18.73
CA VAL A 36 48.06 -3.90 -19.67
C VAL A 36 48.90 -3.62 -20.92
N LEU A 37 48.87 -2.42 -21.45
CA LEU A 37 49.69 -2.01 -22.61
C LEU A 37 51.18 -1.95 -22.26
N LEU A 38 51.58 -1.44 -21.07
CA LEU A 38 52.97 -1.41 -20.59
C LEU A 38 53.47 -2.80 -20.22
N ALA A 39 52.69 -3.65 -19.60
CA ALA A 39 53.04 -5.05 -19.31
C ALA A 39 53.17 -5.86 -20.60
N VAL A 40 52.30 -5.64 -21.56
CA VAL A 40 52.37 -6.26 -22.88
C VAL A 40 53.52 -5.69 -23.69
N ALA A 41 53.75 -4.37 -23.67
CA ALA A 41 54.88 -3.72 -24.34
C ALA A 41 56.26 -4.12 -23.73
N ALA A 42 56.35 -4.19 -22.38
CA ALA A 42 57.55 -4.68 -21.68
C ALA A 42 57.80 -6.18 -21.95
N LEU A 43 56.76 -6.98 -22.00
CA LEU A 43 56.83 -8.39 -22.37
C LEU A 43 57.20 -8.56 -23.84
N CYS A 44 56.67 -7.73 -24.73
CA CYS A 44 56.98 -7.77 -26.16
C CYS A 44 58.35 -7.24 -26.49
N GLY A 45 58.83 -6.14 -25.85
CA GLY A 45 60.18 -5.65 -25.99
C GLY A 45 61.24 -6.67 -25.54
N TRP A 46 60.98 -7.34 -24.43
CA TRP A 46 61.83 -8.43 -23.93
C TRP A 46 61.71 -9.68 -24.80
N LEU A 47 60.57 -10.05 -25.33
CA LEU A 47 60.35 -11.15 -26.26
C LEU A 47 61.03 -10.89 -27.61
N VAL A 48 61.00 -9.66 -28.16
CA VAL A 48 61.65 -9.29 -29.37
C VAL A 48 63.16 -9.44 -29.21
N TRP A 49 63.73 -9.00 -28.07
CA TRP A 49 65.18 -9.21 -27.78
C TRP A 49 65.51 -10.68 -27.57
N ALA A 50 64.68 -11.46 -26.87
CA ALA A 50 64.87 -12.90 -26.66
C ALA A 50 64.73 -13.72 -27.95
N LEU A 51 63.86 -13.25 -28.88
CA LEU A 51 63.70 -13.85 -30.20
C LEU A 51 64.87 -13.62 -31.17
N GLN A 52 65.65 -12.53 -30.92
CA GLN A 52 66.78 -12.21 -31.70
C GLN A 52 68.08 -13.02 -31.35
N SER A 53 68.02 -13.77 -30.22
CA SER A 53 69.14 -14.56 -29.74
C SER A 53 69.00 -16.05 -30.10
N PRO A 54 70.06 -16.63 -30.83
CA PRO A 54 70.02 -18.05 -31.27
C PRO A 54 70.29 -19.05 -30.14
N THR A 55 70.70 -18.60 -28.97
CA THR A 55 71.13 -19.48 -27.88
C THR A 55 70.03 -19.70 -26.82
N GLY A 56 69.48 -20.79 -26.78
CA GLY A 56 68.62 -21.54 -25.89
C GLY A 56 67.74 -20.73 -24.85
N THR A 57 66.46 -20.88 -24.96
CA THR A 57 65.41 -20.30 -24.06
C THR A 57 65.75 -20.42 -22.57
N ALA A 58 66.42 -21.51 -22.16
CA ALA A 58 66.77 -21.76 -20.76
C ALA A 58 67.97 -20.92 -20.29
N GLN A 59 68.96 -20.62 -21.15
CA GLN A 59 70.04 -19.77 -20.75
C GLN A 59 69.64 -18.29 -20.68
N LEU A 60 68.84 -17.82 -21.61
CA LEU A 60 68.28 -16.50 -21.58
C LEU A 60 67.43 -16.27 -20.39
N TRP A 61 66.59 -17.22 -19.98
CA TRP A 61 65.81 -17.16 -18.77
C TRP A 61 66.71 -17.07 -17.52
N SER A 62 67.75 -17.86 -17.42
CA SER A 62 68.71 -17.82 -16.33
C SER A 62 69.50 -16.54 -16.29
N LEU A 63 69.86 -15.93 -17.47
CA LEU A 63 70.52 -14.60 -17.58
C LEU A 63 69.55 -13.46 -17.26
N ALA A 64 68.33 -13.52 -17.75
CA ALA A 64 67.27 -12.55 -17.46
C ALA A 64 66.94 -12.46 -15.96
N THR A 65 66.92 -13.58 -15.25
CA THR A 65 66.73 -13.64 -13.81
C THR A 65 67.94 -13.20 -12.97
N ARG A 66 69.14 -13.24 -13.53
CA ARG A 66 70.38 -12.84 -12.84
C ARG A 66 70.84 -11.38 -13.10
N PHE A 67 70.56 -10.79 -14.25
CA PHE A 67 71.16 -9.52 -14.71
C PHE A 67 70.11 -8.47 -15.14
N GLY A 68 68.81 -8.74 -15.07
CA GLY A 68 67.73 -7.81 -15.44
C GLY A 68 67.57 -6.64 -14.45
N HIS A 69 67.45 -5.40 -14.95
CA HIS A 69 67.16 -4.19 -14.14
C HIS A 69 65.77 -4.26 -13.47
N ALA A 70 64.91 -5.16 -13.93
CA ALA A 70 63.67 -5.58 -13.24
C ALA A 70 63.97 -6.91 -12.52
N HIS A 71 63.62 -7.01 -11.23
CA HIS A 71 63.74 -8.27 -10.50
C HIS A 71 62.64 -9.24 -10.99
N VAL A 72 62.99 -10.03 -11.98
CA VAL A 72 62.13 -11.07 -12.55
C VAL A 72 62.55 -12.43 -12.03
N SER A 73 61.63 -13.17 -11.43
CA SER A 73 61.88 -14.56 -11.04
C SER A 73 60.65 -15.43 -11.46
N GLY A 74 60.89 -16.71 -11.70
CA GLY A 74 59.87 -17.67 -12.14
C GLY A 74 60.48 -18.92 -12.71
N ARG A 75 59.65 -19.94 -12.92
CA ARG A 75 60.09 -21.24 -13.44
C ARG A 75 59.56 -21.46 -14.85
N LEU A 76 60.45 -21.83 -15.79
CA LEU A 76 60.04 -22.28 -17.11
C LEU A 76 59.40 -23.68 -16.97
N ALA A 77 58.10 -23.81 -17.30
CA ALA A 77 57.37 -25.09 -17.24
C ALA A 77 57.39 -25.87 -18.54
N GLY A 78 57.60 -25.17 -19.68
CA GLY A 78 57.68 -25.80 -20.98
C GLY A 78 57.60 -24.80 -22.13
N GLY A 79 57.76 -25.28 -23.37
CA GLY A 79 57.66 -24.51 -24.58
C GLY A 79 59.01 -24.05 -25.13
N THR A 80 59.00 -23.43 -26.32
CA THR A 80 60.13 -22.82 -27.00
C THR A 80 59.83 -21.38 -27.34
N LEU A 81 60.87 -20.54 -27.44
CA LEU A 81 60.74 -19.13 -27.87
C LEU A 81 60.15 -18.99 -29.27
N ARG A 82 60.19 -20.05 -30.07
CA ARG A 82 59.66 -20.08 -31.43
C ARG A 82 58.16 -20.32 -31.47
N ASP A 83 57.68 -21.23 -30.61
CA ASP A 83 56.27 -21.74 -30.69
C ASP A 83 55.38 -21.28 -29.53
N GLY A 84 56.00 -20.82 -28.42
CA GLY A 84 55.32 -20.36 -27.21
C GLY A 84 55.98 -20.85 -25.92
N LEU A 85 55.65 -20.17 -24.79
CA LEU A 85 56.24 -20.49 -23.47
C LEU A 85 55.13 -20.66 -22.46
N SER A 86 55.39 -21.56 -21.49
CA SER A 86 54.62 -21.70 -20.26
C SER A 86 55.50 -21.41 -19.06
N LEU A 87 55.15 -20.42 -18.24
CA LEU A 87 55.87 -20.00 -17.05
C LEU A 87 55.02 -20.22 -15.82
N ARG A 88 55.65 -20.60 -14.69
CA ARG A 88 55.01 -20.72 -13.40
C ARG A 88 55.71 -19.87 -12.36
N ASP A 89 54.95 -19.41 -11.37
CA ASP A 89 55.40 -18.60 -10.24
C ASP A 89 56.18 -17.35 -10.70
N LEU A 90 55.66 -16.67 -11.74
CA LEU A 90 56.27 -15.46 -12.27
C LEU A 90 56.10 -14.31 -11.29
N HIS A 91 57.23 -13.72 -10.89
CA HIS A 91 57.29 -12.58 -9.98
C HIS A 91 58.09 -11.47 -10.62
N VAL A 92 57.54 -10.32 -10.82
CA VAL A 92 58.13 -9.14 -11.43
C VAL A 92 58.05 -7.96 -10.47
N ARG A 93 59.16 -7.33 -10.20
CA ARG A 93 59.25 -6.08 -9.45
C ARG A 93 59.89 -5.01 -10.33
N ALA A 94 59.17 -3.92 -10.54
CA ALA A 94 59.64 -2.78 -11.32
C ALA A 94 59.12 -1.47 -10.71
N GLY A 95 60.03 -0.57 -10.30
CA GLY A 95 59.65 0.65 -9.61
C GLY A 95 58.82 0.35 -8.34
N GLY A 96 57.77 0.98 -8.10
CA GLY A 96 56.87 0.74 -6.96
C GLY A 96 55.81 -0.34 -7.21
N THR A 97 55.94 -1.17 -8.29
CA THR A 97 54.93 -2.18 -8.66
C THR A 97 55.50 -3.60 -8.50
N GLU A 98 54.77 -4.45 -7.81
CA GLU A 98 55.02 -5.89 -7.68
C GLU A 98 53.93 -6.65 -8.35
N VAL A 99 54.26 -7.57 -9.29
CA VAL A 99 53.34 -8.44 -10.03
C VAL A 99 53.70 -9.90 -9.77
N ARG A 100 52.73 -10.66 -9.28
CA ARG A 100 52.83 -12.11 -9.11
C ARG A 100 51.81 -12.81 -9.97
N ILE A 101 52.28 -13.83 -10.74
CA ILE A 101 51.41 -14.62 -11.61
C ILE A 101 51.70 -16.09 -11.36
N ASP A 102 50.70 -16.88 -11.03
CA ASP A 102 50.83 -18.31 -10.73
C ASP A 102 51.24 -19.10 -11.98
N HIS A 103 50.59 -18.83 -13.12
CA HIS A 103 50.99 -19.38 -14.40
C HIS A 103 50.63 -18.44 -15.55
N VAL A 104 51.49 -18.43 -16.57
CA VAL A 104 51.31 -17.73 -17.84
C VAL A 104 51.66 -18.68 -18.97
N GLU A 105 50.78 -18.73 -19.94
CA GLU A 105 50.96 -19.52 -21.14
C GLU A 105 50.64 -18.66 -22.37
N GLY A 106 51.52 -18.69 -23.36
CA GLY A 106 51.30 -17.99 -24.62
C GLY A 106 51.87 -18.75 -25.79
N ARG A 107 51.20 -18.67 -26.93
CA ARG A 107 51.62 -19.19 -28.20
C ARG A 107 51.67 -18.08 -29.23
N TRP A 108 52.83 -17.88 -29.89
CA TRP A 108 53.05 -16.79 -30.80
C TRP A 108 53.76 -17.17 -32.06
N ALA A 109 53.67 -16.33 -33.07
CA ALA A 109 54.47 -16.38 -34.30
C ALA A 109 55.00 -14.97 -34.65
N ILE A 110 56.22 -14.82 -35.07
CA ILE A 110 56.80 -13.56 -35.45
C ILE A 110 57.15 -13.61 -36.94
N THR A 111 56.64 -12.66 -37.71
CA THR A 111 56.96 -12.50 -39.15
C THR A 111 57.89 -11.31 -39.33
N ARG A 112 58.80 -11.45 -40.31
CA ARG A 112 59.84 -10.43 -40.64
C ARG A 112 59.41 -9.61 -41.84
N GLY A 113 59.46 -8.25 -41.67
CA GLY A 113 59.31 -7.19 -42.66
C GLY A 113 57.89 -6.84 -43.07
N PRO A 114 57.18 -5.88 -42.41
CA PRO A 114 57.53 -5.26 -41.16
C PRO A 114 57.40 -6.23 -39.97
N TRP A 115 58.09 -5.91 -38.87
CA TRP A 115 58.04 -6.77 -37.68
C TRP A 115 56.63 -6.85 -37.11
N HIS A 116 56.04 -8.05 -37.08
CA HIS A 116 54.70 -8.35 -36.60
C HIS A 116 54.72 -9.57 -35.66
N ALA A 117 54.25 -9.38 -34.42
CA ALA A 117 54.11 -10.42 -33.42
C ALA A 117 52.65 -10.79 -33.29
N ARG A 118 52.26 -12.04 -33.56
CA ARG A 118 50.95 -12.55 -33.42
C ARG A 118 50.90 -13.60 -32.32
N PHE A 119 50.16 -13.34 -31.27
CA PHE A 119 49.84 -14.28 -30.21
C PHE A 119 48.52 -14.94 -30.52
N ALA A 120 48.49 -16.21 -30.84
CA ALA A 120 47.27 -16.98 -31.05
C ALA A 120 46.45 -17.06 -29.77
N TYR A 121 47.10 -17.15 -28.61
CA TYR A 121 46.53 -16.98 -27.29
C TYR A 121 47.63 -16.52 -26.30
N LEU A 122 47.16 -15.79 -25.28
CA LEU A 122 47.89 -15.44 -24.08
C LEU A 122 46.96 -15.63 -22.88
N SER A 123 47.29 -16.58 -22.01
CA SER A 123 46.48 -16.87 -20.82
C SER A 123 47.32 -16.71 -19.55
N ALA A 124 46.71 -16.17 -18.52
CA ALA A 124 47.26 -16.09 -17.17
C ALA A 124 46.23 -16.56 -16.16
N GLY A 125 46.65 -17.27 -15.15
CA GLY A 125 45.79 -17.69 -14.05
C GLY A 125 45.56 -16.55 -13.07
N ASN A 126 46.05 -16.72 -11.84
CA ASN A 126 45.93 -15.67 -10.82
C ASN A 126 47.03 -14.62 -10.99
N VAL A 127 46.63 -13.36 -11.22
CA VAL A 127 47.54 -12.20 -11.35
C VAL A 127 47.30 -11.30 -10.13
N ASP A 128 48.27 -11.19 -9.23
CA ASP A 128 48.28 -10.28 -8.09
C ASP A 128 49.21 -9.10 -8.36
N VAL A 129 48.68 -7.90 -8.42
CA VAL A 129 49.38 -6.64 -8.61
C VAL A 129 49.35 -5.84 -7.30
N THR A 130 50.50 -5.58 -6.72
CA THR A 130 50.64 -4.73 -5.54
C THR A 130 51.36 -3.43 -5.92
N LEU A 131 50.68 -2.31 -5.67
CA LEU A 131 51.21 -0.97 -5.90
C LEU A 131 51.68 -0.39 -4.57
N HIS A 132 53.00 -0.21 -4.43
CA HIS A 132 53.62 0.43 -3.27
C HIS A 132 53.68 1.95 -3.50
N PRO A 133 53.22 2.79 -2.57
CA PRO A 133 53.30 4.22 -2.68
C PRO A 133 54.76 4.64 -2.61
N SER A 134 55.34 4.96 -3.75
CA SER A 134 56.67 5.60 -3.84
C SER A 134 56.44 7.10 -3.76
N GLY A 135 56.71 7.76 -2.61
CA GLY A 135 56.80 9.20 -2.39
C GLY A 135 55.78 10.13 -3.11
N PRO A 136 55.79 11.44 -2.92
CA PRO A 136 54.96 12.36 -3.68
C PRO A 136 55.39 12.37 -5.15
N THR A 137 54.72 11.54 -5.94
CA THR A 137 54.92 11.52 -7.39
C THR A 137 54.18 12.71 -7.99
N PRO A 138 54.82 13.60 -8.77
CA PRO A 138 54.11 14.60 -9.56
C PRO A 138 53.05 13.89 -10.41
N PRO A 139 51.89 14.54 -10.72
CA PRO A 139 50.88 13.91 -11.56
C PRO A 139 51.59 13.35 -12.80
N SER A 140 51.55 12.02 -12.96
CA SER A 140 52.16 11.32 -14.07
C SER A 140 51.49 11.86 -15.34
N GLY A 141 52.18 12.77 -16.02
CA GLY A 141 51.77 13.30 -17.31
C GLY A 141 51.60 12.13 -18.29
N LEU A 142 50.79 12.33 -19.30
CA LEU A 142 50.64 11.37 -20.38
C LEU A 142 52.04 11.04 -20.94
N PRO A 143 52.35 9.77 -21.23
CA PRO A 143 53.61 9.40 -21.87
C PRO A 143 53.76 10.18 -23.15
N ALA A 144 55.04 10.36 -23.61
CA ALA A 144 55.31 11.12 -24.84
C ALA A 144 54.72 10.42 -26.07
N SER A 145 54.69 9.10 -26.08
CA SER A 145 54.12 8.27 -27.12
C SER A 145 53.62 6.92 -26.55
N LEU A 146 52.58 6.38 -27.11
CA LEU A 146 52.11 5.02 -26.91
C LEU A 146 52.36 4.16 -28.15
N THR A 147 53.14 4.63 -29.12
CA THR A 147 53.49 3.84 -30.31
C THR A 147 54.39 2.69 -29.95
N LEU A 148 54.12 1.53 -30.51
CA LEU A 148 54.92 0.34 -30.37
C LEU A 148 55.87 0.21 -31.56
N PRO A 149 57.10 -0.34 -31.37
CA PRO A 149 58.05 -0.47 -32.42
C PRO A 149 57.71 -1.60 -33.41
N LEU A 150 56.61 -2.32 -33.17
CA LEU A 150 56.15 -3.43 -34.01
C LEU A 150 54.65 -3.56 -33.95
N ALA A 151 54.05 -4.14 -34.97
CA ALA A 151 52.67 -4.56 -34.96
C ALA A 151 52.49 -5.78 -34.03
N LEU A 152 51.40 -5.77 -33.23
CA LEU A 152 51.11 -6.81 -32.26
C LEU A 152 49.65 -7.19 -32.32
N ASP A 153 49.38 -8.48 -32.55
CA ASP A 153 48.08 -9.07 -32.45
C ASP A 153 48.07 -10.10 -31.31
N VAL A 154 47.10 -9.98 -30.42
CA VAL A 154 46.71 -10.99 -29.41
C VAL A 154 45.29 -11.42 -29.73
N ASP A 155 45.15 -12.57 -30.44
CA ASP A 155 43.85 -13.03 -30.91
C ASP A 155 42.94 -13.44 -29.73
N ARG A 156 43.50 -14.00 -28.65
CA ARG A 156 42.78 -14.35 -27.42
C ARG A 156 43.64 -14.06 -26.19
N LEU A 157 43.18 -13.13 -25.38
CA LEU A 157 43.70 -12.84 -24.03
C LEU A 157 42.73 -13.40 -23.00
N ALA A 158 43.23 -14.18 -22.02
CA ALA A 158 42.43 -14.66 -20.91
C ALA A 158 43.19 -14.50 -19.58
N VAL A 159 42.49 -14.00 -18.54
CA VAL A 159 43.01 -13.94 -17.17
C VAL A 159 41.93 -14.43 -16.23
N ASP A 160 42.20 -15.53 -15.50
CA ASP A 160 41.21 -16.11 -14.61
C ASP A 160 40.85 -15.20 -13.46
N ARG A 161 41.89 -14.57 -12.83
CA ARG A 161 41.71 -13.64 -11.71
C ARG A 161 42.81 -12.59 -11.73
N LEU A 162 42.41 -11.32 -11.65
CA LEU A 162 43.30 -10.18 -11.48
C LEU A 162 42.96 -9.44 -10.18
N ALA A 163 43.89 -9.48 -9.22
CA ALA A 163 43.74 -8.74 -7.95
C ALA A 163 44.72 -7.57 -7.91
N ILE A 164 44.22 -6.36 -7.73
CA ILE A 164 45.00 -5.14 -7.64
C ILE A 164 44.91 -4.60 -6.20
N ARG A 165 46.06 -4.56 -5.50
CA ARG A 165 46.18 -4.08 -4.13
C ARG A 165 46.90 -2.72 -4.09
N GLN A 166 46.25 -1.74 -3.44
CA GLN A 166 46.83 -0.43 -3.19
C GLN A 166 46.51 0.00 -1.75
N GLY A 167 47.50 0.02 -0.88
CA GLY A 167 47.29 0.25 0.54
C GLY A 167 46.36 -0.80 1.13
N THR A 168 45.25 -0.36 1.74
CA THR A 168 44.23 -1.23 2.31
C THR A 168 43.15 -1.67 1.30
N SER A 169 43.13 -1.13 0.10
CA SER A 169 42.13 -1.38 -0.94
C SER A 169 42.54 -2.52 -1.86
N THR A 170 41.65 -3.49 -2.09
CA THR A 170 41.84 -4.58 -3.06
C THR A 170 40.67 -4.55 -4.06
N THR A 171 41.00 -4.48 -5.34
CA THR A 171 40.02 -4.63 -6.43
C THR A 171 40.27 -5.96 -7.13
N GLU A 172 39.24 -6.78 -7.23
CA GLU A 172 39.31 -8.10 -7.84
C GLU A 172 38.45 -8.14 -9.12
N LEU A 173 39.09 -8.61 -10.23
CA LEU A 173 38.47 -8.85 -11.53
C LEU A 173 38.60 -10.32 -11.87
N LYS A 174 37.56 -10.96 -12.42
CA LYS A 174 37.55 -12.38 -12.73
C LYS A 174 37.15 -12.63 -14.19
N ALA A 175 37.58 -13.76 -14.73
CA ALA A 175 37.20 -14.23 -16.06
C ALA A 175 37.35 -13.14 -17.14
N LEU A 176 38.48 -12.42 -17.12
CA LEU A 176 38.81 -11.44 -18.16
C LEU A 176 39.12 -12.18 -19.46
N ALA A 177 38.36 -11.87 -20.50
CA ALA A 177 38.56 -12.38 -21.85
C ALA A 177 38.51 -11.22 -22.86
N GLY A 178 39.43 -11.26 -23.86
CA GLY A 178 39.47 -10.23 -24.87
C GLY A 178 40.51 -10.45 -25.93
N SER A 179 40.74 -9.43 -26.76
CA SER A 179 41.76 -9.38 -27.79
C SER A 179 42.41 -8.00 -27.93
N LEU A 180 43.60 -7.94 -28.47
CA LEU A 180 44.34 -6.70 -28.77
C LEU A 180 44.91 -6.79 -30.16
N HIS A 181 44.65 -5.80 -31.00
CA HIS A 181 45.23 -5.64 -32.33
C HIS A 181 45.85 -4.27 -32.46
N THR A 182 47.12 -4.21 -32.83
CA THR A 182 47.81 -2.92 -33.05
C THR A 182 48.78 -2.98 -34.21
N ASP A 183 48.77 -1.94 -35.04
CA ASP A 183 49.73 -1.73 -36.13
C ASP A 183 51.00 -1.01 -35.61
N GLY A 184 51.15 -0.80 -34.32
CA GLY A 184 52.17 -0.04 -33.68
C GLY A 184 51.79 1.44 -33.43
N SER A 185 50.83 1.99 -34.19
CA SER A 185 50.37 3.37 -34.09
C SER A 185 48.88 3.50 -33.64
N HIS A 186 48.08 2.51 -33.96
CA HIS A 186 46.70 2.43 -33.59
C HIS A 186 46.43 1.15 -32.79
N HIS A 187 45.72 1.27 -31.69
CA HIS A 187 45.44 0.17 -30.76
C HIS A 187 43.93 -0.08 -30.72
N ASN A 188 43.54 -1.34 -31.06
CA ASN A 188 42.16 -1.81 -30.96
C ASN A 188 42.11 -2.86 -29.84
N VAL A 189 41.37 -2.58 -28.78
CA VAL A 189 41.19 -3.47 -27.64
C VAL A 189 39.74 -3.89 -27.66
N LEU A 190 39.50 -5.21 -27.65
CA LEU A 190 38.20 -5.80 -27.43
C LEU A 190 38.27 -6.54 -26.09
N LEU A 191 37.43 -6.14 -25.16
CA LEU A 191 37.19 -6.85 -23.92
C LEU A 191 35.82 -7.55 -24.07
N ASP A 192 35.86 -8.85 -24.32
CA ASP A 192 34.61 -9.64 -24.51
C ASP A 192 33.84 -9.73 -23.21
N SER A 193 34.55 -9.96 -22.09
CA SER A 193 33.92 -9.95 -20.77
C SER A 193 34.97 -9.81 -19.66
N VAL A 194 34.58 -9.19 -18.56
CA VAL A 194 35.25 -9.27 -17.26
C VAL A 194 34.18 -9.16 -16.14
N ASP A 195 34.26 -10.08 -15.19
CA ASP A 195 33.41 -10.00 -14.01
C ASP A 195 34.04 -9.05 -12.98
N THR A 196 33.37 -7.94 -12.71
CA THR A 196 33.74 -6.93 -11.74
C THR A 196 32.83 -7.03 -10.51
N PRO A 197 33.18 -6.41 -9.37
CA PRO A 197 32.25 -6.33 -8.22
C PRO A 197 30.92 -5.65 -8.54
N ALA A 198 30.86 -4.82 -9.59
CA ALA A 198 29.63 -4.11 -10.01
C ALA A 198 28.81 -4.90 -11.05
N GLY A 199 29.36 -5.97 -11.63
CA GLY A 199 28.70 -6.76 -12.66
C GLY A 199 29.65 -7.17 -13.78
N ARG A 200 29.11 -7.74 -14.86
CA ARG A 200 29.87 -8.16 -16.04
C ARG A 200 30.04 -6.99 -17.00
N LEU A 201 31.29 -6.63 -17.27
CA LEU A 201 31.70 -5.56 -18.19
C LEU A 201 32.19 -6.15 -19.51
N ALA A 202 31.75 -5.58 -20.62
CA ALA A 202 32.32 -5.75 -21.95
C ALA A 202 32.63 -4.39 -22.56
N ALA A 203 33.72 -4.30 -23.37
CA ALA A 203 34.13 -3.01 -23.93
C ALA A 203 34.87 -3.17 -25.26
N THR A 204 34.70 -2.19 -26.12
CA THR A 204 35.50 -2.01 -27.32
C THR A 204 36.20 -0.65 -27.25
N LEU A 205 37.48 -0.58 -27.55
CA LEU A 205 38.28 0.64 -27.51
C LEU A 205 39.18 0.72 -28.73
N ARG A 206 39.18 1.86 -29.38
CA ARG A 206 40.13 2.23 -30.46
C ARG A 206 40.86 3.49 -30.07
N MET A 207 42.15 3.48 -30.10
CA MET A 207 43.01 4.58 -29.65
C MET A 207 44.21 4.76 -30.58
N ALA A 208 44.57 5.99 -30.87
CA ALA A 208 45.86 6.28 -31.55
C ALA A 208 46.98 6.42 -30.54
N GLY A 209 48.17 5.98 -30.92
CA GLY A 209 49.36 6.00 -30.08
C GLY A 209 50.09 7.35 -30.01
N THR A 210 49.64 8.39 -30.71
CA THR A 210 50.20 9.74 -30.72
C THR A 210 49.28 10.74 -30.06
N ARG A 211 49.85 11.75 -29.40
CA ARG A 211 49.06 12.82 -28.76
C ARG A 211 48.14 13.54 -29.74
N PRO A 212 46.96 13.94 -29.32
CA PRO A 212 46.33 13.87 -27.97
C PRO A 212 45.76 12.49 -27.62
N TYR A 213 46.14 11.39 -28.30
CA TYR A 213 45.63 10.01 -28.18
C TYR A 213 44.12 9.92 -28.47
N PRO A 214 43.69 10.24 -29.69
CA PRO A 214 42.28 10.10 -30.08
C PRO A 214 41.76 8.71 -29.69
N LEU A 215 40.58 8.72 -29.03
CA LEU A 215 40.01 7.53 -28.45
C LEU A 215 38.52 7.50 -28.75
N THR A 216 38.06 6.35 -29.24
CA THR A 216 36.63 6.04 -29.38
C THR A 216 36.35 4.64 -28.82
N GLY A 217 35.17 4.44 -28.27
CA GLY A 217 34.82 3.12 -27.72
C GLY A 217 33.40 3.04 -27.26
N ALA A 218 33.02 1.81 -26.88
CA ALA A 218 31.75 1.52 -26.24
C ALA A 218 31.99 0.52 -25.09
N ALA A 219 31.23 0.66 -24.02
CA ALA A 219 31.28 -0.25 -22.90
C ALA A 219 29.84 -0.61 -22.48
N THR A 220 29.65 -1.86 -22.07
CA THR A 220 28.38 -2.32 -21.52
C THR A 220 28.63 -3.03 -20.19
N LEU A 221 27.88 -2.67 -19.16
CA LEU A 221 27.91 -3.29 -17.85
C LEU A 221 26.53 -3.94 -17.59
N ALA A 222 26.50 -5.24 -17.37
CA ALA A 222 25.33 -5.98 -16.92
C ALA A 222 25.50 -6.35 -15.44
N ALA A 223 24.61 -5.87 -14.60
CA ALA A 223 24.65 -6.08 -13.16
C ALA A 223 23.39 -6.81 -12.69
N GLN A 224 23.53 -7.65 -11.68
CA GLN A 224 22.40 -8.22 -10.94
C GLN A 224 22.49 -7.75 -9.50
N PHE A 225 21.37 -7.28 -8.94
CA PHE A 225 21.31 -6.81 -7.57
C PHE A 225 19.99 -7.28 -6.93
N GLU A 226 20.01 -7.43 -5.63
CA GLU A 226 18.81 -7.74 -4.87
C GLU A 226 18.13 -6.45 -4.44
N ALA A 227 16.86 -6.31 -4.79
CA ALA A 227 16.04 -5.20 -4.34
C ALA A 227 14.63 -5.71 -4.02
N GLY A 228 14.18 -5.43 -2.81
CA GLY A 228 12.87 -5.86 -2.36
C GLY A 228 12.70 -7.38 -2.26
N GLY A 229 13.76 -8.12 -1.94
CA GLY A 229 13.75 -9.58 -1.88
C GLY A 229 13.66 -10.28 -3.25
N GLN A 230 13.84 -9.52 -4.34
CA GLN A 230 13.84 -10.04 -5.71
C GLN A 230 15.18 -9.72 -6.39
N ARG A 231 15.72 -10.70 -7.13
CA ARG A 231 16.87 -10.47 -7.99
C ARG A 231 16.41 -9.66 -9.21
N ARG A 232 17.06 -8.52 -9.45
CA ARG A 232 16.77 -7.60 -10.55
C ARG A 232 18.01 -7.41 -11.41
N GLU A 233 17.79 -7.10 -12.67
CA GLU A 233 18.85 -6.80 -13.63
C GLU A 233 18.93 -5.32 -13.89
N ALA A 234 20.15 -4.81 -14.03
CA ALA A 234 20.45 -3.48 -14.52
C ALA A 234 21.48 -3.57 -15.64
N SER A 235 21.36 -2.71 -16.62
CA SER A 235 22.32 -2.57 -17.69
C SER A 235 22.72 -1.10 -17.85
N VAL A 236 24.00 -0.88 -18.08
CA VAL A 236 24.56 0.43 -18.43
C VAL A 236 25.32 0.29 -19.71
N SER A 237 25.04 1.12 -20.70
CA SER A 237 25.82 1.26 -21.93
C SER A 237 26.45 2.64 -21.97
N ALA A 238 27.74 2.70 -22.32
CA ALA A 238 28.50 3.94 -22.41
C ALA A 238 29.16 4.05 -23.77
N GLN A 239 29.12 5.22 -24.37
CA GLN A 239 29.88 5.62 -25.54
C GLN A 239 31.03 6.53 -25.10
N LEU A 240 32.23 6.21 -25.56
CA LEU A 240 33.44 6.97 -25.29
C LEU A 240 33.90 7.65 -26.58
N SER A 241 34.22 8.94 -26.50
CA SER A 241 34.71 9.72 -27.62
C SER A 241 35.63 10.85 -27.18
N GLY A 242 36.54 11.27 -28.07
CA GLY A 242 37.50 12.32 -27.78
C GLY A 242 38.95 11.83 -27.74
N SER A 243 39.67 12.11 -26.68
CA SER A 243 41.06 11.72 -26.49
C SER A 243 41.34 11.40 -25.01
N LEU A 244 42.54 10.82 -24.72
CA LEU A 244 42.94 10.62 -23.32
C LEU A 244 43.15 11.94 -22.55
N GLU A 245 43.31 13.07 -23.23
CA GLU A 245 43.39 14.38 -22.59
C GLU A 245 42.01 14.95 -22.29
N ALA A 246 41.02 14.70 -23.15
CA ALA A 246 39.65 15.18 -23.05
C ALA A 246 38.70 14.12 -23.57
N LEU A 247 38.16 13.32 -22.66
CA LEU A 247 37.28 12.18 -22.94
C LEU A 247 35.84 12.51 -22.62
N ARG A 248 34.94 12.34 -23.56
CA ARG A 248 33.52 12.38 -23.37
C ARG A 248 32.95 10.97 -23.18
N ILE A 249 32.17 10.81 -22.14
CA ILE A 249 31.46 9.59 -21.80
C ILE A 249 29.95 9.90 -21.78
N ASP A 250 29.22 9.34 -22.75
CA ASP A 250 27.77 9.40 -22.78
C ASP A 250 27.24 8.01 -22.39
N ALA A 251 26.61 7.90 -21.23
CA ALA A 251 26.12 6.65 -20.67
C ALA A 251 24.61 6.64 -20.54
N THR A 252 24.00 5.50 -20.82
CA THR A 252 22.58 5.23 -20.58
C THR A 252 22.44 3.98 -19.73
N GLY A 253 21.56 4.04 -18.73
CA GLY A 253 21.33 2.93 -17.81
C GLY A 253 19.83 2.62 -17.69
N THR A 254 19.53 1.33 -17.55
CA THR A 254 18.16 0.86 -17.27
C THR A 254 18.20 -0.21 -16.19
N GLY A 255 17.18 -0.25 -15.34
CA GLY A 255 17.07 -1.25 -14.28
C GLY A 255 15.99 -0.89 -13.27
N ALA A 256 15.31 -1.87 -12.68
CA ALA A 256 14.25 -1.67 -11.70
C ALA A 256 13.13 -0.69 -12.15
N GLY A 257 12.89 -0.58 -13.46
CA GLY A 257 11.88 0.31 -14.04
C GLY A 257 12.33 1.76 -14.24
N LEU A 258 13.58 2.13 -13.85
CA LEU A 258 14.14 3.47 -14.09
C LEU A 258 14.96 3.52 -15.38
N THR A 259 15.09 4.72 -15.93
CA THR A 259 16.02 5.06 -17.01
C THR A 259 16.95 6.16 -16.51
N ALA A 260 18.26 5.96 -16.67
CA ALA A 260 19.27 6.94 -16.29
C ALA A 260 20.13 7.33 -17.49
N GLN A 261 20.59 8.58 -17.53
CA GLN A 261 21.52 9.10 -18.53
C GLN A 261 22.62 9.87 -17.79
N ALA A 262 23.85 9.71 -18.25
CA ALA A 262 24.97 10.47 -17.72
C ALA A 262 25.86 10.96 -18.86
N ARG A 263 26.25 12.21 -18.81
CA ARG A 263 27.27 12.79 -19.68
C ARG A 263 28.41 13.32 -18.82
N ILE A 264 29.61 12.79 -19.04
CA ILE A 264 30.78 13.16 -18.27
C ILE A 264 31.85 13.62 -19.25
N ASP A 265 32.31 14.86 -19.09
CA ASP A 265 33.50 15.39 -19.78
C ASP A 265 34.71 15.14 -18.86
N ALA A 266 35.39 14.03 -19.11
CA ALA A 266 36.45 13.51 -18.27
C ALA A 266 37.84 14.00 -18.76
N THR A 267 38.74 14.25 -17.81
CA THR A 267 40.15 14.60 -18.06
C THR A 267 41.03 13.67 -17.21
N PRO A 268 41.16 12.37 -17.61
CA PRO A 268 41.75 11.33 -16.76
C PRO A 268 43.15 11.63 -16.24
N PHE A 269 43.95 12.37 -17.04
CA PHE A 269 45.34 12.76 -16.74
C PHE A 269 45.50 14.25 -16.41
N GLY A 270 44.35 14.98 -16.34
CA GLY A 270 44.32 16.38 -15.94
C GLY A 270 44.49 16.57 -14.42
N ALA A 271 44.66 17.83 -14.01
CA ALA A 271 44.68 18.19 -12.60
C ALA A 271 43.35 17.80 -11.89
N LEU A 272 42.24 17.87 -12.61
CA LEU A 272 40.90 17.44 -12.17
C LEU A 272 40.49 16.21 -13.00
N PRO A 273 39.79 15.24 -12.43
CA PRO A 273 39.42 13.99 -13.13
C PRO A 273 38.33 14.18 -14.20
N PHE A 274 37.55 15.25 -14.11
CA PHE A 274 36.52 15.65 -15.08
C PHE A 274 36.31 17.17 -15.02
N THR A 275 35.66 17.74 -16.01
CA THR A 275 35.29 19.17 -16.05
C THR A 275 33.79 19.37 -15.82
N ARG A 276 32.99 18.40 -16.19
CA ARG A 276 31.53 18.43 -15.98
C ARG A 276 30.96 17.02 -15.93
N ALA A 277 29.96 16.80 -15.08
CA ALA A 277 29.15 15.58 -15.02
C ALA A 277 27.67 15.96 -14.91
N VAL A 278 26.91 15.63 -15.94
CA VAL A 278 25.44 15.80 -15.95
C VAL A 278 24.82 14.44 -15.82
N VAL A 279 23.98 14.25 -14.81
CA VAL A 279 23.27 12.99 -14.56
C VAL A 279 21.78 13.26 -14.49
N SER A 280 21.00 12.45 -15.19
CA SER A 280 19.55 12.45 -15.08
C SER A 280 19.05 11.00 -14.90
N ALA A 281 18.03 10.84 -14.09
CA ALA A 281 17.34 9.57 -13.93
C ALA A 281 15.82 9.82 -13.87
N GLU A 282 15.06 9.04 -14.59
CA GLU A 282 13.61 9.15 -14.68
C GLU A 282 12.93 7.90 -14.16
N GLN A 283 11.68 8.06 -13.69
CA GLN A 283 10.84 6.99 -13.15
C GLN A 283 11.47 6.24 -11.97
N VAL A 284 12.29 6.93 -11.18
CA VAL A 284 12.88 6.33 -9.98
C VAL A 284 11.78 6.11 -8.94
N ASN A 285 11.48 4.84 -8.67
CA ASN A 285 10.48 4.45 -7.68
C ASN A 285 11.17 3.84 -6.44
N PRO A 286 11.14 4.51 -5.27
CA PRO A 286 11.76 4.00 -4.04
C PRO A 286 11.28 2.59 -3.66
N ARG A 287 10.02 2.25 -3.91
CA ARG A 287 9.45 0.92 -3.63
C ARG A 287 10.15 -0.21 -4.41
N ALA A 288 10.73 0.09 -5.56
CA ALA A 288 11.48 -0.90 -6.33
C ALA A 288 12.75 -1.37 -5.60
N PHE A 289 13.28 -0.56 -4.67
CA PHE A 289 14.50 -0.82 -3.90
C PHE A 289 14.20 -1.24 -2.46
N ALA A 290 13.10 -0.72 -1.88
CA ALA A 290 12.66 -1.02 -0.52
C ALA A 290 11.14 -1.26 -0.52
N PRO A 291 10.64 -2.50 -0.28
CA PRO A 291 9.22 -2.84 -0.42
C PRO A 291 8.27 -2.04 0.47
N GLY A 292 8.76 -1.57 1.63
CA GLY A 292 8.01 -0.72 2.57
C GLY A 292 8.02 0.78 2.21
N ALA A 293 8.80 1.20 1.21
CA ALA A 293 8.85 2.60 0.81
C ALA A 293 7.59 3.02 0.04
N PRO A 294 7.17 4.29 0.15
CA PRO A 294 6.06 4.82 -0.63
C PRO A 294 6.39 4.85 -2.12
N GLU A 295 5.37 4.70 -2.94
CA GLU A 295 5.48 4.82 -4.40
C GLU A 295 5.76 6.27 -4.82
N ALA A 296 6.60 6.43 -5.81
CA ALA A 296 6.90 7.70 -6.44
C ALA A 296 7.33 7.50 -7.91
N ALA A 297 7.27 8.57 -8.69
CA ALA A 297 7.88 8.65 -10.03
C ALA A 297 8.81 9.85 -10.02
N LEU A 298 10.03 9.62 -9.53
CA LEU A 298 11.02 10.68 -9.36
C LEU A 298 11.80 10.89 -10.66
N SER A 299 11.95 12.14 -11.06
CA SER A 299 12.92 12.60 -12.04
C SER A 299 14.02 13.34 -11.30
N VAL A 300 15.24 12.82 -11.38
CA VAL A 300 16.43 13.37 -10.71
C VAL A 300 17.31 14.00 -11.77
N HIS A 301 17.83 15.20 -11.53
CA HIS A 301 18.79 15.88 -12.40
C HIS A 301 19.87 16.53 -11.57
N ALA A 302 21.14 16.31 -11.97
CA ALA A 302 22.31 16.93 -11.36
C ALA A 302 23.29 17.41 -12.43
N ASP A 303 23.83 18.63 -12.31
CA ASP A 303 24.90 19.20 -13.15
C ASP A 303 26.09 19.57 -12.24
N LEU A 304 27.04 18.68 -12.18
CA LEU A 304 28.15 18.75 -11.23
C LEU A 304 29.43 19.14 -11.92
N ARG A 305 30.19 20.05 -11.30
CA ARG A 305 31.49 20.53 -11.79
C ARG A 305 32.52 20.51 -10.68
N PRO A 306 33.74 20.11 -10.94
CA PRO A 306 34.83 20.28 -9.98
C PRO A 306 35.22 21.76 -9.86
N ASP A 307 35.59 22.15 -8.65
CA ASP A 307 36.08 23.50 -8.35
C ASP A 307 37.59 23.57 -8.62
N ALA A 308 37.98 24.31 -9.64
CA ALA A 308 39.38 24.42 -10.07
C ALA A 308 40.26 25.19 -9.06
N GLN A 309 39.65 25.97 -8.16
CA GLN A 309 40.38 26.77 -7.16
C GLN A 309 40.55 26.05 -5.83
N ALA A 310 39.88 24.90 -5.65
CA ALA A 310 39.95 24.14 -4.41
C ALA A 310 41.26 23.33 -4.32
N THR A 311 41.84 23.28 -3.12
CA THR A 311 43.05 22.50 -2.84
C THR A 311 42.81 20.99 -2.80
N THR A 312 41.59 20.58 -2.58
CA THR A 312 41.13 19.18 -2.63
C THR A 312 40.06 19.04 -3.70
N LEU A 313 39.87 17.84 -4.24
CA LEU A 313 38.79 17.59 -5.21
C LEU A 313 37.44 17.96 -4.59
N THR A 314 36.93 19.07 -5.05
CA THR A 314 35.61 19.59 -4.65
C THR A 314 34.71 19.57 -5.85
N VAL A 315 33.52 18.95 -5.70
CA VAL A 315 32.50 18.88 -6.75
C VAL A 315 31.29 19.66 -6.31
N ALA A 316 30.81 20.60 -7.14
CA ALA A 316 29.66 21.41 -6.81
C ALA A 316 28.68 21.51 -7.98
N GLY A 317 27.42 21.75 -7.66
CA GLY A 317 26.39 22.02 -8.67
C GLY A 317 24.97 21.86 -8.17
N PRO A 318 24.00 22.22 -9.02
CA PRO A 318 22.58 22.07 -8.72
C PRO A 318 22.14 20.61 -8.78
N VAL A 319 21.25 20.26 -7.83
CA VAL A 319 20.49 19.01 -7.83
C VAL A 319 19.00 19.35 -7.81
N ARG A 320 18.25 18.69 -8.65
CA ARG A 320 16.80 18.83 -8.74
C ARG A 320 16.15 17.44 -8.76
N ILE A 321 15.09 17.31 -7.99
CA ILE A 321 14.22 16.13 -7.96
C ILE A 321 12.78 16.63 -8.14
N ASP A 322 12.05 16.08 -9.10
CA ASP A 322 10.63 16.31 -9.30
C ASP A 322 9.89 14.97 -9.18
N ASN A 323 8.71 14.98 -8.55
CA ASN A 323 7.89 13.78 -8.40
C ASN A 323 6.56 13.95 -9.13
N ALA A 324 6.37 13.22 -10.22
CA ALA A 324 5.14 13.26 -11.02
C ALA A 324 3.94 12.62 -10.30
N GLN A 325 4.18 11.82 -9.26
CA GLN A 325 3.13 11.10 -8.52
C GLN A 325 3.12 11.44 -7.03
N ALA A 326 3.31 12.70 -6.70
CA ALA A 326 3.23 13.15 -5.32
C ALA A 326 1.83 12.89 -4.72
N GLY A 327 1.78 12.43 -3.48
CA GLY A 327 0.52 12.13 -2.81
C GLY A 327 0.68 11.75 -1.36
N PRO A 328 -0.43 11.57 -0.63
CA PRO A 328 -0.39 11.30 0.79
C PRO A 328 0.04 9.85 1.11
N LEU A 329 0.60 9.66 2.31
CA LEU A 329 1.14 8.38 2.79
C LEU A 329 0.08 7.28 2.95
N ASP A 330 -1.15 7.63 3.31
CA ASP A 330 -2.28 6.68 3.39
C ASP A 330 -2.68 6.08 2.04
N ARG A 331 -2.25 6.71 0.92
CA ARG A 331 -2.33 6.17 -0.43
C ARG A 331 -1.02 5.53 -0.88
N GLN A 332 -0.13 5.26 0.06
CA GLN A 332 1.21 4.70 -0.17
C GLN A 332 2.05 5.52 -1.15
N ARG A 333 1.84 6.85 -1.24
CA ARG A 333 2.59 7.75 -2.11
C ARG A 333 3.55 8.62 -1.32
N LEU A 334 4.66 9.00 -1.96
CA LEU A 334 5.65 9.91 -1.38
C LEU A 334 5.12 11.35 -1.43
N PRO A 335 4.95 12.05 -0.28
CA PRO A 335 4.47 13.42 -0.26
C PRO A 335 5.59 14.44 -0.55
N LEU A 336 6.29 14.27 -1.65
CA LEU A 336 7.30 15.17 -2.19
C LEU A 336 6.86 15.59 -3.58
N GLN A 337 6.76 16.90 -3.87
CA GLN A 337 6.51 17.43 -5.21
C GLN A 337 7.80 17.76 -5.93
N SER A 338 8.69 18.50 -5.27
CA SER A 338 10.00 18.82 -5.83
C SER A 338 11.01 19.10 -4.73
N LEU A 339 12.29 18.90 -5.06
CA LEU A 339 13.44 19.29 -4.25
C LEU A 339 14.47 19.96 -5.16
N ARG A 340 14.99 21.10 -4.72
CA ARG A 340 16.11 21.81 -5.36
C ARG A 340 17.13 22.15 -4.32
N ALA A 341 18.41 22.00 -4.67
CA ALA A 341 19.51 22.37 -3.80
C ALA A 341 20.80 22.60 -4.61
N GLN A 342 21.73 23.35 -4.03
CA GLN A 342 23.13 23.40 -4.47
C GLN A 342 23.94 22.49 -3.55
N VAL A 343 24.63 21.56 -4.11
CA VAL A 343 25.54 20.68 -3.36
C VAL A 343 27.00 21.08 -3.60
N ARG A 344 27.83 20.95 -2.56
CA ARG A 344 29.26 21.06 -2.61
C ARG A 344 29.86 19.92 -1.81
N LEU A 345 30.54 19.03 -2.50
CA LEU A 345 31.01 17.75 -1.98
C LEU A 345 32.52 17.67 -2.05
N THR A 346 33.14 17.30 -0.93
CA THR A 346 34.54 16.89 -0.85
C THR A 346 34.60 15.51 -0.21
N GLU A 347 35.81 14.92 -0.12
CA GLU A 347 35.99 13.66 0.60
C GLU A 347 35.57 13.78 2.09
N ALA A 348 35.82 14.92 2.71
CA ALA A 348 35.62 15.15 4.13
C ALA A 348 34.36 15.99 4.44
N ALA A 349 33.83 16.74 3.47
CA ALA A 349 32.71 17.66 3.72
C ALA A 349 31.60 17.55 2.68
N GLN A 350 30.38 17.65 3.16
CA GLN A 350 29.16 17.68 2.38
C GLN A 350 28.38 18.94 2.76
N GLN A 351 28.28 19.87 1.84
CA GLN A 351 27.53 21.12 2.03
C GLN A 351 26.33 21.14 1.09
N LEU A 352 25.20 21.56 1.64
CA LEU A 352 23.95 21.72 0.91
C LEU A 352 23.44 23.14 1.19
N THR A 353 23.23 23.92 0.15
CA THR A 353 22.75 25.31 0.25
C THR A 353 21.54 25.49 -0.66
N GLY A 354 20.70 26.48 -0.35
CA GLY A 354 19.54 26.80 -1.14
C GLY A 354 18.55 25.61 -1.25
N LEU A 355 18.45 24.78 -0.21
CA LEU A 355 17.44 23.72 -0.14
C LEU A 355 16.06 24.35 -0.25
N ASP A 356 15.27 23.92 -1.23
CA ASP A 356 13.86 24.25 -1.43
C ASP A 356 13.13 22.94 -1.72
N VAL A 357 12.39 22.45 -0.75
CA VAL A 357 11.55 21.26 -0.86
C VAL A 357 10.09 21.71 -0.87
N ARG A 358 9.34 21.25 -1.85
CA ARG A 358 7.90 21.47 -1.97
C ARG A 358 7.13 20.20 -1.73
N LEU A 359 6.12 20.30 -0.85
CA LEU A 359 5.23 19.20 -0.50
C LEU A 359 3.81 19.50 -0.98
N PRO A 360 2.93 18.50 -1.11
CA PRO A 360 1.52 18.71 -1.39
C PRO A 360 0.87 19.64 -0.34
N GLY A 361 -0.17 20.37 -0.74
CA GLY A 361 -0.84 21.34 0.14
C GLY A 361 -0.16 22.71 0.21
N GLY A 362 0.90 22.95 -0.57
CA GLY A 362 1.63 24.22 -0.64
C GLY A 362 2.72 24.39 0.43
N ALA A 363 3.05 23.31 1.14
CA ALA A 363 4.12 23.33 2.12
C ALA A 363 5.50 23.47 1.46
N GLN A 364 6.35 24.27 2.07
CA GLN A 364 7.72 24.53 1.63
C GLN A 364 8.69 24.34 2.80
N VAL A 365 9.80 23.66 2.53
CA VAL A 365 10.92 23.53 3.46
C VAL A 365 12.16 24.13 2.82
N THR A 366 12.74 25.16 3.44
CA THR A 366 13.97 25.81 2.99
C THR A 366 15.06 25.62 4.01
N GLY A 367 16.32 25.49 3.57
CA GLY A 367 17.38 25.23 4.53
C GLY A 367 18.77 25.12 3.93
N SER A 368 19.70 24.69 4.80
CA SER A 368 21.08 24.38 4.46
C SER A 368 21.66 23.35 5.39
N ALA A 369 22.70 22.64 4.93
CA ALA A 369 23.45 21.67 5.74
C ALA A 369 24.96 21.85 5.50
N ASP A 370 25.75 21.68 6.56
CA ASP A 370 27.21 21.58 6.52
C ASP A 370 27.63 20.41 7.40
N VAL A 371 28.15 19.37 6.78
CA VAL A 371 28.59 18.14 7.46
C VAL A 371 30.05 17.87 7.07
N ARG A 372 30.94 17.73 8.05
CA ARG A 372 32.38 17.46 7.88
C ARG A 372 32.79 16.25 8.69
N ASN A 373 33.39 15.26 8.04
CA ASN A 373 33.76 13.99 8.68
C ASN A 373 32.62 13.35 9.48
N GLY A 374 31.39 13.40 8.93
CA GLY A 374 30.20 12.87 9.57
C GLY A 374 29.64 13.70 10.74
N ARG A 375 30.18 14.90 11.00
CA ARG A 375 29.69 15.82 12.05
C ARG A 375 29.24 17.13 11.44
N GLY A 376 28.14 17.66 11.91
CA GLY A 376 27.62 18.92 11.37
C GLY A 376 26.15 19.14 11.67
N THR A 377 25.54 20.10 10.98
CA THR A 377 24.16 20.49 11.25
C THR A 377 23.44 20.76 9.93
N LEU A 378 22.21 20.25 9.84
CA LEU A 378 21.20 20.73 8.90
C LEU A 378 20.23 21.64 9.63
N ARG A 379 19.98 22.82 9.09
CA ARG A 379 18.95 23.77 9.56
C ARG A 379 17.95 24.02 8.46
N ALA A 380 16.70 23.81 8.77
CA ALA A 380 15.60 24.01 7.83
C ALA A 380 14.44 24.76 8.48
N GLU A 381 13.75 25.54 7.67
CA GLU A 381 12.52 26.25 8.03
C GLU A 381 11.36 25.67 7.23
N VAL A 382 10.36 25.17 7.94
CA VAL A 382 9.12 24.64 7.38
C VAL A 382 8.10 25.78 7.31
N ARG A 383 7.36 25.88 6.21
CA ARG A 383 6.27 26.84 6.03
C ARG A 383 5.03 26.16 5.47
N GLN A 384 3.88 26.53 5.98
CA GLN A 384 2.54 26.11 5.52
C GLN A 384 2.36 24.59 5.44
N LEU A 385 2.94 23.81 6.38
CA LEU A 385 2.79 22.36 6.40
C LEU A 385 1.33 21.96 6.66
N ASP A 386 0.75 21.28 5.69
CA ASP A 386 -0.61 20.76 5.75
C ASP A 386 -0.57 19.24 6.06
N LEU A 387 -1.00 18.86 7.27
CA LEU A 387 -1.03 17.45 7.67
C LEU A 387 -2.04 16.64 6.86
N GLN A 388 -3.15 17.25 6.39
CA GLN A 388 -4.11 16.58 5.52
C GLN A 388 -3.48 16.18 4.18
N ALA A 389 -2.58 17.00 3.66
CA ALA A 389 -1.87 16.70 2.42
C ALA A 389 -0.83 15.56 2.58
N LEU A 390 -0.36 15.32 3.82
CA LEU A 390 0.52 14.18 4.14
C LEU A 390 -0.28 12.89 4.41
N HIS A 391 -1.48 13.01 5.01
CA HIS A 391 -2.33 11.86 5.34
C HIS A 391 -3.80 12.28 5.34
N GLY A 392 -4.61 11.72 4.45
CA GLY A 392 -5.97 12.18 4.15
C GLY A 392 -6.98 12.11 5.31
N ALA A 393 -6.71 11.30 6.34
CA ALA A 393 -7.54 11.23 7.56
C ALA A 393 -7.33 12.40 8.52
N LEU A 394 -6.25 13.19 8.34
CA LEU A 394 -5.96 14.32 9.21
C LEU A 394 -6.68 15.59 8.75
N GLU A 395 -6.80 16.54 9.67
CA GLU A 395 -7.36 17.86 9.39
C GLU A 395 -6.34 18.76 8.72
N LYS A 396 -6.85 19.76 7.98
CA LYS A 396 -6.02 20.74 7.30
C LYS A 396 -5.32 21.65 8.29
N THR A 397 -3.99 21.80 8.12
CA THR A 397 -3.15 22.65 8.98
C THR A 397 -2.31 23.61 8.16
N ARG A 398 -1.64 24.55 8.85
CA ARG A 398 -0.64 25.47 8.28
C ARG A 398 0.48 25.66 9.28
N LEU A 399 1.22 24.57 9.54
CA LEU A 399 2.32 24.60 10.50
C LEU A 399 3.57 25.22 9.87
N ALA A 400 4.30 25.97 10.68
CA ALA A 400 5.57 26.57 10.29
C ALA A 400 6.53 26.58 11.49
N GLY A 401 7.83 26.52 11.21
CA GLY A 401 8.87 26.61 12.22
C GLY A 401 10.14 25.84 11.87
N PRO A 402 11.13 25.90 12.77
CA PRO A 402 12.44 25.33 12.55
C PRO A 402 12.48 23.81 12.72
N VAL A 403 13.32 23.19 11.90
CA VAL A 403 13.79 21.80 12.03
C VAL A 403 15.31 21.82 12.02
N THR A 404 15.93 21.18 13.00
CA THR A 404 17.38 21.05 13.10
C THR A 404 17.76 19.57 13.18
N VAL A 405 18.78 19.18 12.45
CA VAL A 405 19.39 17.85 12.55
C VAL A 405 20.87 18.03 12.82
N ASP A 406 21.34 17.60 13.97
CA ASP A 406 22.76 17.57 14.32
C ASP A 406 23.32 16.16 14.04
N PHE A 407 24.35 16.08 13.23
CA PHE A 407 25.03 14.84 12.84
C PHE A 407 26.26 14.64 13.74
N GLU A 408 26.36 13.47 14.38
CA GLU A 408 27.48 13.07 15.23
C GLU A 408 27.97 11.67 14.86
N GLY A 409 28.72 11.59 13.76
CA GLY A 409 29.14 10.30 13.20
C GLY A 409 27.94 9.55 12.59
N GLY A 410 27.63 8.37 13.13
CA GLY A 410 26.47 7.57 12.68
C GLY A 410 25.14 7.96 13.34
N THR A 411 25.13 8.94 14.25
CA THR A 411 23.95 9.34 15.02
C THR A 411 23.45 10.70 14.55
N GLN A 412 22.12 10.88 14.51
CA GLN A 412 21.43 12.09 14.07
C GLN A 412 20.48 12.54 15.18
N HIS A 413 20.67 13.74 15.71
CA HIS A 413 19.78 14.34 16.70
C HIS A 413 18.82 15.30 15.99
N VAL A 414 17.55 14.95 15.95
CA VAL A 414 16.50 15.71 15.28
C VAL A 414 15.72 16.51 16.32
N ARG A 415 15.53 17.79 16.06
CA ARG A 415 14.63 18.69 16.80
C ARG A 415 13.70 19.40 15.84
N LEU A 416 12.44 19.43 16.18
CA LEU A 416 11.46 20.22 15.46
C LEU A 416 10.60 21.02 16.43
N ASP A 417 10.21 22.23 16.02
CA ASP A 417 9.25 23.08 16.72
C ASP A 417 8.37 23.81 15.70
N LEU A 418 7.23 23.23 15.42
CA LEU A 418 6.30 23.71 14.40
C LEU A 418 5.06 24.28 15.08
N ALA A 419 4.62 25.48 14.65
CA ALA A 419 3.43 26.12 15.16
C ALA A 419 2.55 26.67 14.03
N GLY A 420 1.24 26.71 14.26
CA GLY A 420 0.27 27.28 13.31
C GLY A 420 -1.12 27.39 13.93
N GLY A 421 -1.68 28.61 13.99
CA GLY A 421 -2.89 28.85 14.73
C GLY A 421 -2.69 28.57 16.22
N ASP A 422 -3.50 27.71 16.79
CA ASP A 422 -3.38 27.24 18.18
C ASP A 422 -2.74 25.84 18.30
N MET A 423 -2.17 25.33 17.20
CA MET A 423 -1.44 24.06 17.15
C MET A 423 0.06 24.28 17.30
N ARG A 424 0.71 23.51 18.14
CA ARG A 424 2.16 23.45 18.26
C ARG A 424 2.61 22.01 18.39
N ALA A 425 3.56 21.61 17.57
CA ALA A 425 4.20 20.29 17.57
C ALA A 425 5.69 20.43 17.84
N GLN A 426 6.17 19.82 18.90
CA GLN A 426 7.58 19.81 19.29
C GLN A 426 8.03 18.36 19.40
N ALA A 427 9.20 18.03 18.87
CA ALA A 427 9.78 16.70 19.08
C ALA A 427 11.31 16.75 19.12
N THR A 428 11.86 15.83 19.90
CA THR A 428 13.27 15.48 19.90
C THR A 428 13.42 13.99 19.68
N ALA A 429 14.28 13.61 18.77
CA ALA A 429 14.53 12.22 18.44
C ALA A 429 16.00 12.00 18.10
N VAL A 430 16.48 10.79 18.38
CA VAL A 430 17.81 10.31 18.02
C VAL A 430 17.65 9.16 17.03
N LEU A 431 18.28 9.30 15.88
CA LEU A 431 18.29 8.29 14.82
C LEU A 431 19.71 7.73 14.69
N ASP A 432 19.82 6.41 14.69
CA ASP A 432 21.08 5.71 14.43
C ASP A 432 20.82 4.49 13.52
N ALA A 433 21.84 3.70 13.25
CA ALA A 433 21.74 2.51 12.41
C ALA A 433 20.81 1.43 12.99
N ALA A 434 20.59 1.43 14.32
CA ALA A 434 19.81 0.41 15.02
C ALA A 434 18.36 0.82 15.26
N GLN A 435 18.08 2.13 15.46
CA GLN A 435 16.77 2.59 15.90
C GLN A 435 16.50 4.08 15.67
N ILE A 436 15.22 4.41 15.76
CA ILE A 436 14.71 5.77 15.95
C ILE A 436 14.23 5.84 17.41
N ALA A 437 14.88 6.64 18.24
CA ALA A 437 14.46 6.89 19.62
C ALA A 437 13.81 8.29 19.69
N VAL A 438 12.53 8.34 19.98
CA VAL A 438 11.78 9.58 20.26
C VAL A 438 11.89 9.85 21.76
N ASP A 439 12.75 10.78 22.13
CA ASP A 439 12.95 11.16 23.54
C ASP A 439 11.70 11.87 24.07
N SER A 440 11.18 12.79 23.28
CA SER A 440 9.94 13.49 23.57
C SER A 440 9.26 13.94 22.27
N ALA A 441 7.96 13.75 22.19
CA ALA A 441 7.11 14.40 21.20
C ALA A 441 5.89 14.99 21.92
N GLN A 442 5.60 16.26 21.70
CA GLN A 442 4.49 16.99 22.29
C GLN A 442 3.69 17.68 21.21
N LEU A 443 2.38 17.45 21.22
CA LEU A 443 1.43 18.13 20.37
C LEU A 443 0.43 18.87 21.27
N SER A 444 0.29 20.17 21.09
CA SER A 444 -0.72 21.00 21.74
C SER A 444 -1.66 21.62 20.70
N LEU A 445 -2.96 21.62 21.02
CA LEU A 445 -4.05 22.16 20.18
C LEU A 445 -4.99 22.94 21.10
N GLY A 446 -4.62 24.16 21.44
CA GLY A 446 -5.27 24.94 22.50
C GLY A 446 -5.09 24.26 23.86
N ARG A 447 -6.17 23.71 24.45
CA ARG A 447 -6.11 22.97 25.72
C ARG A 447 -5.68 21.52 25.56
N SER A 448 -5.91 20.93 24.38
CA SER A 448 -5.57 19.55 24.09
C SER A 448 -4.06 19.34 24.07
N ARG A 449 -3.59 18.30 24.74
CA ARG A 449 -2.17 17.93 24.77
C ARG A 449 -2.01 16.43 24.52
N LEU A 450 -1.07 16.08 23.68
CA LEU A 450 -0.55 14.71 23.51
C LEU A 450 0.95 14.76 23.82
N SER A 451 1.43 13.89 24.65
CA SER A 451 2.86 13.61 24.82
C SER A 451 3.16 12.15 24.48
N LEU A 452 4.27 11.93 23.82
CA LEU A 452 4.70 10.63 23.32
C LEU A 452 6.21 10.48 23.49
N SER A 453 6.69 9.30 23.89
CA SER A 453 8.11 8.89 23.82
C SER A 453 8.20 7.41 23.52
N GLY A 454 9.33 6.97 22.95
CA GLY A 454 9.51 5.57 22.64
C GLY A 454 10.56 5.30 21.57
N THR A 455 10.61 4.07 21.10
CA THR A 455 11.61 3.61 20.13
C THR A 455 10.97 2.81 19.00
N LEU A 456 11.55 2.90 17.82
CA LEU A 456 11.31 2.02 16.67
C LEU A 456 12.67 1.50 16.19
N LYS A 457 12.88 0.19 16.26
CA LYS A 457 14.13 -0.45 15.86
C LYS A 457 14.14 -0.76 14.36
N HIS A 458 15.34 -0.76 13.79
CA HIS A 458 15.58 -1.17 12.41
C HIS A 458 15.93 -2.67 12.29
N ASP A 459 15.53 -3.50 13.30
CA ASP A 459 15.65 -4.95 13.23
C ASP A 459 14.68 -5.53 12.17
N GLU A 460 14.85 -6.81 11.82
CA GLU A 460 13.98 -7.48 10.84
C GLU A 460 12.50 -7.47 11.26
N ALA A 461 12.25 -7.49 12.55
CA ALA A 461 10.92 -7.46 13.15
C ALA A 461 10.32 -6.04 13.17
N GLN A 462 11.12 -4.98 12.98
CA GLN A 462 10.72 -3.57 13.16
C GLN A 462 10.06 -3.36 14.54
N SER A 463 10.77 -3.76 15.59
CA SER A 463 10.27 -3.73 16.96
C SER A 463 10.02 -2.30 17.41
N PHE A 464 8.89 -2.04 18.04
CA PHE A 464 8.55 -0.73 18.59
C PHE A 464 8.09 -0.79 20.04
N ALA A 465 8.30 0.30 20.77
CA ALA A 465 7.75 0.53 22.09
C ALA A 465 7.49 2.02 22.29
N PHE A 466 6.25 2.39 22.53
CA PHE A 466 5.83 3.78 22.77
C PHE A 466 4.95 3.89 24.00
N LYS A 467 5.12 4.99 24.70
CA LYS A 467 4.23 5.40 25.81
C LYS A 467 3.80 6.84 25.61
N GLY A 468 2.60 7.15 26.03
CA GLY A 468 2.09 8.50 25.89
C GLY A 468 0.96 8.84 26.83
N ASN A 469 0.63 10.12 26.84
CA ASN A 469 -0.44 10.68 27.64
C ASN A 469 -1.23 11.68 26.82
N LEU A 470 -2.54 11.59 26.92
CA LEU A 470 -3.52 12.53 26.38
C LEU A 470 -4.11 13.34 27.54
N ALA A 471 -4.09 14.65 27.46
CA ALA A 471 -4.73 15.54 28.45
C ALA A 471 -5.68 16.51 27.71
N GLU A 472 -6.95 16.47 28.05
CA GLU A 472 -8.02 17.24 27.42
C GLU A 472 -8.01 17.15 25.88
N PHE A 473 -7.57 16.01 25.35
CA PHE A 473 -7.33 15.84 23.93
C PHE A 473 -8.63 15.72 23.15
N ASP A 474 -8.83 16.66 22.20
CA ASP A 474 -9.96 16.60 21.25
C ASP A 474 -9.49 16.05 19.90
N PRO A 475 -9.82 14.77 19.60
CA PRO A 475 -9.37 14.13 18.37
C PRO A 475 -9.97 14.76 17.10
N SER A 476 -11.12 15.46 17.20
CA SER A 476 -11.75 16.15 16.07
C SER A 476 -10.93 17.31 15.52
N ARG A 477 -9.96 17.78 16.30
CA ARG A 477 -9.06 18.85 15.89
C ARG A 477 -7.89 18.35 15.05
N LEU A 478 -7.65 17.04 15.04
CA LEU A 478 -6.57 16.40 14.30
C LEU A 478 -7.09 15.51 13.19
N ALA A 479 -8.27 14.92 13.35
CA ALA A 479 -8.86 13.97 12.40
C ALA A 479 -10.39 14.17 12.28
N LYS A 480 -10.98 13.66 11.20
CA LYS A 480 -12.41 13.73 10.92
C LYS A 480 -13.22 12.74 11.78
N VAL A 481 -13.27 13.00 13.10
CA VAL A 481 -13.99 12.21 14.09
C VAL A 481 -14.83 13.11 14.98
N ALA A 482 -15.67 12.53 15.84
CA ALA A 482 -16.49 13.31 16.77
C ALA A 482 -15.60 14.08 17.77
N ARG A 483 -16.14 15.21 18.25
CA ARG A 483 -15.49 15.99 19.30
C ARG A 483 -15.35 15.19 20.59
N GLY A 484 -14.25 15.41 21.29
CA GLY A 484 -14.00 14.77 22.57
C GLY A 484 -13.12 15.60 23.49
N ARG A 485 -13.03 15.18 24.73
CA ARG A 485 -12.09 15.65 25.75
C ARG A 485 -11.51 14.41 26.42
N ILE A 486 -10.46 13.88 25.79
CA ILE A 486 -9.88 12.60 26.17
C ILE A 486 -8.70 12.81 27.12
N ASN A 487 -8.77 12.19 28.30
CA ASN A 487 -7.66 12.06 29.22
C ASN A 487 -7.30 10.57 29.31
N ALA A 488 -6.14 10.20 28.80
CA ALA A 488 -5.74 8.81 28.71
C ALA A 488 -4.23 8.66 28.79
N THR A 489 -3.80 7.55 29.36
CA THR A 489 -2.42 7.06 29.25
C THR A 489 -2.40 5.79 28.43
N PHE A 490 -1.34 5.60 27.67
CA PHE A 490 -1.13 4.35 26.94
C PHE A 490 0.34 3.95 26.92
N ASP A 491 0.55 2.64 26.87
CA ASP A 491 1.84 1.99 26.69
C ASP A 491 1.65 0.89 25.65
N THR A 492 2.38 0.97 24.55
CA THR A 492 2.26 0.04 23.43
C THR A 492 3.61 -0.46 22.99
N HIS A 493 3.70 -1.74 22.67
CA HIS A 493 4.90 -2.36 22.14
C HIS A 493 4.55 -3.51 21.20
N GLY A 494 5.49 -3.87 20.34
CA GLY A 494 5.28 -4.94 19.39
C GLY A 494 6.24 -4.93 18.22
N THR A 495 5.80 -5.50 17.09
CA THR A 495 6.56 -5.57 15.83
C THR A 495 5.66 -5.18 14.66
N LEU A 496 6.22 -4.45 13.68
CA LEU A 496 5.50 -4.03 12.47
C LEU A 496 5.67 -5.02 11.30
N ALA A 497 6.67 -5.91 11.37
CA ALA A 497 6.82 -6.97 10.37
C ALA A 497 5.62 -7.93 10.43
N GLU A 498 5.19 -8.40 9.26
CA GLU A 498 4.05 -9.34 9.17
C GLU A 498 4.40 -10.74 9.72
N PRO A 499 3.52 -11.32 10.52
CA PRO A 499 2.25 -10.78 11.01
C PRO A 499 2.45 -9.71 12.10
N ILE A 500 1.87 -8.51 11.91
CA ILE A 500 1.95 -7.42 12.90
C ILE A 500 1.59 -7.96 14.30
N ASP A 501 2.44 -7.69 15.28
CA ASP A 501 2.22 -8.01 16.69
C ASP A 501 2.18 -6.69 17.49
N ALA A 502 1.07 -6.41 18.17
CA ALA A 502 0.89 -5.14 18.86
C ALA A 502 0.13 -5.35 20.19
N ALA A 503 0.79 -5.04 21.29
CA ALA A 503 0.19 -4.98 22.61
C ALA A 503 0.00 -3.51 23.01
N ILE A 504 -1.16 -3.19 23.58
CA ILE A 504 -1.45 -1.87 24.14
C ILE A 504 -2.09 -2.00 25.50
N ARG A 505 -1.54 -1.31 26.48
CA ARG A 505 -2.16 -1.04 27.77
C ARG A 505 -2.63 0.40 27.77
N PHE A 506 -3.87 0.63 28.16
CA PHE A 506 -4.44 1.97 28.20
C PHE A 506 -5.28 2.19 29.46
N ALA A 507 -5.39 3.45 29.86
CA ALA A 507 -6.34 3.89 30.87
C ALA A 507 -6.93 5.24 30.47
N VAL A 508 -8.25 5.30 30.39
CA VAL A 508 -9.07 6.48 30.05
C VAL A 508 -9.81 6.92 31.31
N ARG A 509 -9.61 8.16 31.72
CA ARG A 509 -10.24 8.73 32.93
C ARG A 509 -10.81 10.12 32.64
N ASP A 510 -11.90 10.48 33.29
CA ASP A 510 -12.50 11.83 33.21
C ASP A 510 -12.61 12.36 31.77
N SER A 511 -13.01 11.49 30.87
CA SER A 511 -13.06 11.75 29.43
C SER A 511 -14.49 11.92 28.95
N GLU A 512 -14.61 12.57 27.80
CA GLU A 512 -15.88 12.75 27.09
C GLU A 512 -15.64 12.56 25.60
N TYR A 513 -16.51 11.79 24.94
CA TYR A 513 -16.49 11.58 23.50
C TYR A 513 -17.90 11.71 22.92
N ALA A 514 -18.06 12.51 21.86
CA ALA A 514 -19.36 12.86 21.28
C ALA A 514 -20.38 13.45 22.31
N GLY A 515 -19.90 14.14 23.33
CA GLY A 515 -20.71 14.68 24.43
C GLY A 515 -21.16 13.63 25.46
N LEU A 516 -20.51 12.46 25.47
CA LEU A 516 -20.79 11.36 26.40
C LEU A 516 -19.60 11.15 27.33
N PRO A 517 -19.79 11.13 28.66
CA PRO A 517 -18.72 10.80 29.59
C PRO A 517 -18.24 9.38 29.35
N MET A 518 -16.92 9.19 29.38
CA MET A 518 -16.27 7.93 29.07
C MET A 518 -15.10 7.65 30.01
N THR A 519 -15.04 6.44 30.52
CA THR A 519 -13.89 5.90 31.26
C THR A 519 -13.60 4.47 30.79
N GLY A 520 -12.39 4.01 30.97
CA GLY A 520 -12.05 2.64 30.60
C GLY A 520 -10.58 2.34 30.84
N ASP A 521 -10.27 1.07 30.87
CA ASP A 521 -8.90 0.55 30.98
C ASP A 521 -8.79 -0.80 30.29
N GLY A 522 -7.61 -1.18 29.95
CA GLY A 522 -7.41 -2.50 29.36
C GLY A 522 -6.00 -2.78 28.90
N ASN A 523 -5.82 -4.05 28.59
CA ASN A 523 -4.65 -4.57 27.91
C ASN A 523 -5.12 -5.40 26.72
N LEU A 524 -4.83 -4.92 25.51
CA LEU A 524 -5.18 -5.59 24.25
C LEU A 524 -3.90 -6.04 23.56
N HIS A 525 -3.91 -7.26 23.03
CA HIS A 525 -2.77 -7.82 22.31
C HIS A 525 -3.24 -8.45 21.02
N LEU A 526 -2.84 -7.87 19.88
CA LEU A 526 -3.16 -8.33 18.53
C LEU A 526 -1.93 -8.93 17.88
N ARG A 527 -2.08 -10.10 17.24
CA ARG A 527 -1.06 -10.69 16.37
C ARG A 527 -1.69 -11.04 15.03
N GLY A 528 -1.41 -10.23 14.01
CA GLY A 528 -2.16 -10.26 12.76
C GLY A 528 -3.66 -10.13 13.04
N PRO A 529 -4.51 -11.05 12.56
CA PRO A 529 -5.95 -11.01 12.80
C PRO A 529 -6.38 -11.64 14.14
N ARG A 530 -5.47 -12.15 14.96
CA ARG A 530 -5.77 -12.85 16.22
C ARG A 530 -5.67 -11.90 17.40
N LEU A 531 -6.70 -11.83 18.24
CA LEU A 531 -6.65 -11.25 19.56
C LEU A 531 -6.07 -12.29 20.52
N LEU A 532 -4.87 -12.04 21.03
CA LEU A 532 -4.24 -12.82 22.09
C LEU A 532 -4.90 -12.53 23.45
N PRO A 533 -4.57 -13.22 24.55
CA PRO A 533 -5.19 -12.96 25.83
C PRO A 533 -5.22 -11.47 26.18
N SER A 534 -6.41 -10.93 26.23
CA SER A 534 -6.72 -9.50 26.38
C SER A 534 -7.79 -9.31 27.45
N ASP A 535 -7.79 -8.15 28.10
CA ASP A 535 -8.79 -7.72 29.05
C ASP A 535 -9.02 -6.22 28.86
N ALA A 536 -10.27 -5.81 28.64
CA ALA A 536 -10.58 -4.39 28.52
C ALA A 536 -11.99 -4.11 29.04
N ARG A 537 -12.18 -2.92 29.60
CA ARG A 537 -13.43 -2.38 30.11
C ARG A 537 -13.63 -0.97 29.63
N LEU A 538 -14.86 -0.67 29.27
CA LEU A 538 -15.27 0.66 28.81
C LEU A 538 -16.61 1.00 29.46
N ASP A 539 -16.73 2.19 30.03
CA ASP A 539 -17.97 2.80 30.47
C ASP A 539 -18.23 4.07 29.65
N VAL A 540 -19.37 4.12 29.00
CA VAL A 540 -19.82 5.30 28.24
C VAL A 540 -21.19 5.73 28.77
N ALA A 541 -21.24 6.87 29.44
CA ALA A 541 -22.45 7.44 30.05
C ALA A 541 -23.19 6.48 31.00
N GLY A 542 -22.42 5.63 31.74
CA GLY A 542 -22.97 4.63 32.64
C GLY A 542 -23.37 3.30 31.96
N ASN A 543 -23.06 3.15 30.68
CA ASN A 543 -23.22 1.88 29.96
C ASN A 543 -21.86 1.22 29.82
N ARG A 544 -21.71 0.01 30.32
CA ARG A 544 -20.45 -0.73 30.42
C ARG A 544 -20.35 -1.83 29.37
N ALA A 545 -19.17 -1.96 28.83
CA ALA A 545 -18.80 -3.10 28.01
C ALA A 545 -17.45 -3.63 28.47
N SER A 546 -17.28 -4.94 28.55
CA SER A 546 -16.00 -5.58 28.87
C SER A 546 -15.75 -6.77 27.93
N LEU A 547 -14.48 -7.03 27.70
CA LEU A 547 -14.04 -8.23 27.01
C LEU A 547 -12.86 -8.84 27.80
N ARG A 548 -12.76 -10.17 27.80
CA ARG A 548 -11.67 -10.92 28.42
C ARG A 548 -11.42 -12.22 27.69
N GLY A 549 -10.16 -12.49 27.34
CA GLY A 549 -9.75 -13.73 26.72
C GLY A 549 -9.07 -13.54 25.39
N SER A 550 -9.11 -14.54 24.52
CA SER A 550 -8.47 -14.55 23.19
C SER A 550 -9.46 -14.98 22.10
N PHE A 551 -9.20 -14.55 20.87
CA PHE A 551 -10.02 -14.88 19.71
C PHE A 551 -9.21 -14.90 18.42
N GLY A 552 -9.48 -15.88 17.55
CA GLY A 552 -8.91 -15.94 16.21
C GLY A 552 -8.17 -17.23 15.88
N ALA A 553 -7.97 -18.12 16.86
CA ALA A 553 -7.42 -19.46 16.67
C ALA A 553 -8.28 -20.55 17.30
N ALA A 554 -8.06 -21.81 16.92
CA ALA A 554 -8.70 -22.94 17.55
C ALA A 554 -8.32 -23.00 19.04
N GLY A 555 -9.31 -23.17 19.91
CA GLY A 555 -9.15 -23.18 21.36
C GLY A 555 -9.18 -21.80 22.03
N ASP A 556 -9.15 -20.71 21.27
CA ASP A 556 -9.37 -19.37 21.82
C ASP A 556 -10.82 -19.21 22.31
N ARG A 557 -10.96 -18.48 23.41
CA ARG A 557 -12.27 -18.08 23.96
C ARG A 557 -12.18 -16.66 24.50
N MET A 558 -13.08 -15.82 24.08
CA MET A 558 -13.24 -14.44 24.51
C MET A 558 -14.63 -14.24 25.11
N HIS A 559 -14.66 -13.88 26.37
CA HIS A 559 -15.90 -13.50 27.05
C HIS A 559 -16.19 -12.02 26.82
N VAL A 560 -17.44 -11.70 26.50
CA VAL A 560 -17.93 -10.34 26.29
C VAL A 560 -19.14 -10.11 27.17
N ASP A 561 -19.09 -9.05 27.99
CA ASP A 561 -20.22 -8.58 28.78
C ASP A 561 -20.58 -7.15 28.39
N ILE A 562 -21.86 -6.90 28.21
CA ILE A 562 -22.43 -5.58 28.02
C ILE A 562 -23.50 -5.37 29.10
N ASP A 563 -23.34 -4.34 29.90
CA ASP A 563 -24.32 -3.85 30.88
C ASP A 563 -24.65 -2.40 30.56
N ALA A 564 -25.71 -2.19 29.81
CA ALA A 564 -26.14 -0.90 29.32
C ALA A 564 -27.51 -0.51 29.92
N PRO A 565 -27.54 -0.06 31.18
CA PRO A 565 -28.78 0.26 31.86
C PRO A 565 -29.48 1.53 31.33
N GLN A 566 -28.79 2.34 30.54
CA GLN A 566 -29.29 3.66 30.09
C GLN A 566 -28.94 3.94 28.62
N LEU A 567 -29.48 3.11 27.69
CA LEU A 567 -29.21 3.22 26.25
C LEU A 567 -29.53 4.61 25.67
N ALA A 568 -30.59 5.26 26.19
CA ALA A 568 -30.96 6.62 25.75
C ALA A 568 -29.85 7.64 25.89
N ARG A 569 -28.94 7.47 26.85
CA ARG A 569 -27.78 8.35 27.03
C ARG A 569 -26.76 8.24 25.91
N LEU A 570 -26.71 7.12 25.19
CA LEU A 570 -25.82 6.91 24.05
C LEU A 570 -26.24 7.70 22.80
N ARG A 571 -27.45 8.30 22.81
CA ARG A 571 -28.01 9.11 21.70
C ARG A 571 -28.11 8.34 20.37
N LEU A 572 -28.27 7.02 20.43
CA LEU A 572 -28.43 6.14 19.27
C LEU A 572 -29.91 6.02 18.81
N GLY A 573 -30.81 6.83 19.37
CA GLY A 573 -32.25 6.75 19.08
C GLY A 573 -32.93 5.55 19.76
N VAL A 574 -32.20 4.79 20.57
CA VAL A 574 -32.73 3.63 21.34
C VAL A 574 -32.76 3.98 22.81
N GLY A 575 -33.88 3.77 23.47
CA GLY A 575 -34.05 3.91 24.94
C GLY A 575 -34.11 2.55 25.62
N GLY A 576 -34.07 2.56 26.97
CA GLY A 576 -34.16 1.36 27.80
C GLY A 576 -32.84 0.84 28.30
N ALA A 577 -32.81 -0.42 28.73
CA ALA A 577 -31.64 -1.13 29.25
C ALA A 577 -31.43 -2.41 28.46
N LEU A 578 -30.13 -2.77 28.31
CA LEU A 578 -29.68 -4.00 27.67
C LEU A 578 -28.55 -4.62 28.50
N SER A 579 -28.66 -5.89 28.82
CA SER A 579 -27.53 -6.71 29.27
C SER A 579 -27.30 -7.87 28.32
N LEU A 580 -26.05 -8.10 27.98
CA LEU A 580 -25.61 -9.20 27.12
C LEU A 580 -24.36 -9.81 27.77
N SER A 581 -24.34 -11.14 27.84
CA SER A 581 -23.17 -11.91 28.28
C SER A 581 -23.00 -13.10 27.36
N GLY A 582 -21.76 -13.30 26.91
CA GLY A 582 -21.52 -14.40 25.98
C GLY A 582 -20.06 -14.65 25.70
N ASP A 583 -19.82 -15.75 25.04
CA ASP A 583 -18.49 -16.20 24.64
C ASP A 583 -18.38 -16.24 23.11
N VAL A 584 -17.28 -15.72 22.62
CA VAL A 584 -16.86 -15.83 21.21
C VAL A 584 -15.60 -16.70 21.17
N SER A 585 -15.61 -17.74 20.35
CA SER A 585 -14.49 -18.68 20.22
C SER A 585 -14.22 -19.05 18.75
N GLY A 586 -13.17 -19.82 18.51
CA GLY A 586 -12.82 -20.27 17.16
C GLY A 586 -11.99 -19.25 16.38
N THR A 587 -12.05 -19.34 15.07
CA THR A 587 -11.29 -18.48 14.15
C THR A 587 -12.19 -17.41 13.50
N LEU A 588 -11.58 -16.35 12.92
CA LEU A 588 -12.34 -15.34 12.14
C LEU A 588 -13.17 -15.94 10.98
N LYS A 589 -12.68 -17.01 10.38
CA LYS A 589 -13.39 -17.71 9.30
C LYS A 589 -14.50 -18.65 9.83
N ARG A 590 -14.34 -19.16 11.06
CA ARG A 590 -15.27 -20.07 11.73
C ARG A 590 -15.51 -19.61 13.17
N PRO A 591 -16.16 -18.45 13.38
CA PRO A 591 -16.50 -17.99 14.70
C PRO A 591 -17.58 -18.89 15.33
N GLN A 592 -17.48 -19.07 16.62
CA GLN A 592 -18.51 -19.69 17.45
C GLN A 592 -18.95 -18.65 18.47
N VAL A 593 -20.23 -18.51 18.64
CA VAL A 593 -20.82 -17.53 19.56
C VAL A 593 -21.83 -18.25 20.43
N GLU A 594 -21.76 -18.03 21.74
CA GLU A 594 -22.81 -18.40 22.68
C GLU A 594 -23.11 -17.19 23.57
N ALA A 595 -24.29 -16.61 23.42
CA ALA A 595 -24.65 -15.37 24.10
C ALA A 595 -26.07 -15.43 24.64
N THR A 596 -26.28 -14.80 25.79
CA THR A 596 -27.59 -14.52 26.37
C THR A 596 -27.78 -13.01 26.49
N PHE A 597 -28.98 -12.56 26.26
CA PHE A 597 -29.30 -11.15 26.44
C PHE A 597 -30.62 -10.95 27.19
N ARG A 598 -30.70 -9.81 27.89
CA ARG A 598 -31.93 -9.31 28.50
C ARG A 598 -32.05 -7.83 28.19
N ALA A 599 -33.23 -7.40 27.87
CA ALA A 599 -33.54 -6.02 27.63
C ALA A 599 -34.78 -5.60 28.41
N GLN A 600 -34.82 -4.36 28.85
CA GLN A 600 -35.93 -3.79 29.60
C GLN A 600 -36.25 -2.41 29.04
N GLN A 601 -37.55 -2.15 28.89
CA GLN A 601 -38.10 -0.87 28.43
C GLN A 601 -37.41 -0.35 27.14
N LEU A 602 -37.11 -1.25 26.22
CA LEU A 602 -36.56 -0.84 24.93
C LEU A 602 -37.57 0.06 24.20
N ALA A 603 -37.06 1.16 23.66
CA ALA A 603 -37.84 2.08 22.84
C ALA A 603 -37.07 2.46 21.58
N TYR A 604 -37.74 2.37 20.43
CA TYR A 604 -37.14 2.74 19.13
C TYR A 604 -38.26 3.10 18.14
N GLY A 605 -38.14 4.26 17.47
CA GLY A 605 -39.06 4.65 16.39
C GLY A 605 -40.54 4.67 16.76
N GLY A 606 -40.90 4.99 18.02
CA GLY A 606 -42.28 4.96 18.52
C GLY A 606 -42.75 3.61 19.02
N ASN A 607 -41.95 2.55 18.88
CA ASN A 607 -42.23 1.21 19.42
C ASN A 607 -41.60 1.05 20.81
N ARG A 608 -42.20 0.22 21.67
CA ARG A 608 -41.67 -0.11 23.00
C ARG A 608 -41.76 -1.60 23.26
N ILE A 609 -40.77 -2.13 23.93
CA ILE A 609 -40.74 -3.51 24.45
C ILE A 609 -40.43 -3.42 25.94
N ASP A 610 -41.33 -3.86 26.78
CA ASP A 610 -41.14 -3.76 28.23
C ASP A 610 -40.06 -4.72 28.74
N ALA A 611 -40.06 -5.95 28.26
CA ALA A 611 -39.02 -6.92 28.56
C ALA A 611 -38.75 -7.82 27.35
N ALA A 612 -37.49 -8.10 27.11
CA ALA A 612 -37.07 -9.12 26.16
C ALA A 612 -35.89 -9.91 26.74
N SER A 613 -35.86 -11.20 26.45
CA SER A 613 -34.72 -12.06 26.77
C SER A 613 -34.54 -13.11 25.69
N GLY A 614 -33.32 -13.57 25.52
CA GLY A 614 -33.03 -14.59 24.55
C GLY A 614 -31.64 -15.18 24.68
N ARG A 615 -31.43 -16.17 23.82
CA ARG A 615 -30.15 -16.86 23.66
C ARG A 615 -29.84 -16.93 22.18
N ALA A 616 -28.57 -16.74 21.84
CA ALA A 616 -28.01 -16.97 20.50
C ALA A 616 -26.86 -17.94 20.59
N GLN A 617 -26.87 -18.96 19.76
CA GLN A 617 -25.76 -19.92 19.67
C GLN A 617 -25.43 -20.16 18.19
N LEU A 618 -24.19 -19.92 17.85
CA LEU A 618 -23.60 -20.16 16.52
C LEU A 618 -22.41 -21.10 16.68
N ARG A 619 -22.35 -22.17 15.95
CA ARG A 619 -21.24 -23.14 15.98
C ARG A 619 -20.66 -23.31 14.57
N ASP A 620 -19.36 -23.50 14.50
CA ASP A 620 -18.62 -23.81 13.26
C ASP A 620 -18.72 -22.75 12.13
N GLY A 621 -18.76 -21.46 12.52
CA GLY A 621 -18.74 -20.35 11.59
C GLY A 621 -20.14 -19.91 11.10
N LEU A 622 -20.18 -18.92 10.24
CA LEU A 622 -21.41 -18.29 9.74
C LEU A 622 -22.32 -19.25 8.96
N ASP A 623 -21.78 -20.31 8.40
CA ASP A 623 -22.53 -21.36 7.68
C ASP A 623 -22.85 -22.56 8.57
N GLY A 624 -22.40 -22.55 9.83
CA GLY A 624 -22.65 -23.62 10.80
C GLY A 624 -24.02 -23.57 11.47
N PRO A 625 -24.28 -24.50 12.40
CA PRO A 625 -25.54 -24.53 13.15
C PRO A 625 -25.77 -23.25 13.96
N LEU A 626 -26.91 -22.63 13.76
CA LEU A 626 -27.42 -21.46 14.44
C LEU A 626 -28.67 -21.81 15.22
N GLN A 627 -28.72 -21.41 16.50
CA GLN A 627 -29.92 -21.47 17.33
C GLN A 627 -30.13 -20.07 17.90
N PHE A 628 -31.36 -19.58 17.79
CA PHE A 628 -31.76 -18.30 18.34
C PHE A 628 -33.13 -18.45 18.99
N GLU A 629 -33.25 -17.97 20.21
CA GLU A 629 -34.47 -17.94 20.98
C GLU A 629 -34.71 -16.53 21.49
N LEU A 630 -35.92 -16.04 21.35
CA LEU A 630 -36.37 -14.74 21.82
C LEU A 630 -37.73 -14.88 22.50
N THR A 631 -37.85 -14.32 23.67
CA THR A 631 -39.14 -14.04 24.33
C THR A 631 -39.23 -12.55 24.63
N ALA A 632 -40.27 -11.88 24.16
CA ALA A 632 -40.53 -10.48 24.44
C ALA A 632 -41.91 -10.30 25.03
N GLN A 633 -42.04 -9.38 26.00
CA GLN A 633 -43.28 -9.11 26.72
C GLN A 633 -43.67 -7.65 26.53
N ARG A 634 -44.97 -7.40 26.36
CA ARG A 634 -45.58 -6.09 26.15
C ARG A 634 -44.89 -5.27 25.09
N VAL A 635 -44.91 -5.81 23.87
CA VAL A 635 -44.42 -5.09 22.68
C VAL A 635 -45.51 -4.17 22.20
N SER A 636 -45.29 -2.88 22.25
CA SER A 636 -46.27 -1.86 21.84
C SER A 636 -45.77 -1.09 20.61
N ALA A 637 -46.61 -1.01 19.62
CA ALA A 637 -46.48 -0.23 18.40
C ALA A 637 -47.75 0.62 18.20
N PRO A 638 -47.80 1.61 17.32
CA PRO A 638 -49.00 2.38 17.05
C PRO A 638 -50.17 1.45 16.75
N ASN A 639 -51.21 1.48 17.61
CA ASN A 639 -52.42 0.65 17.55
C ASN A 639 -52.24 -0.87 17.78
N VAL A 640 -51.07 -1.37 18.11
CA VAL A 640 -50.79 -2.80 18.34
C VAL A 640 -50.16 -2.98 19.70
N LEU A 641 -50.70 -3.87 20.50
CA LEU A 641 -50.09 -4.28 21.77
C LEU A 641 -49.97 -5.80 21.78
N LEU A 642 -48.75 -6.32 21.68
CA LEU A 642 -48.46 -7.74 21.85
C LEU A 642 -48.15 -7.98 23.33
N ARG A 643 -48.85 -8.89 23.97
CA ARG A 643 -48.62 -9.28 25.36
C ARG A 643 -47.34 -10.11 25.48
N GLU A 644 -47.22 -11.06 24.55
CA GLU A 644 -46.06 -11.93 24.47
C GLU A 644 -45.70 -12.20 23.00
N VAL A 645 -44.42 -12.25 22.73
CA VAL A 645 -43.82 -12.67 21.45
C VAL A 645 -42.77 -13.73 21.75
N ARG A 646 -42.86 -14.89 21.14
CA ARG A 646 -41.83 -15.92 21.16
C ARG A 646 -41.36 -16.16 19.75
N ALA A 647 -40.04 -16.18 19.56
CA ALA A 647 -39.44 -16.50 18.27
C ALA A 647 -38.27 -17.48 18.45
N THR A 648 -38.20 -18.44 17.57
CA THR A 648 -37.09 -19.40 17.49
C THR A 648 -36.56 -19.48 16.05
N LEU A 649 -35.28 -19.68 15.92
CA LEU A 649 -34.61 -19.98 14.66
C LEU A 649 -33.57 -21.07 14.91
N ASP A 650 -33.67 -22.16 14.15
CA ASP A 650 -32.79 -23.32 14.27
C ASP A 650 -32.28 -23.75 12.88
N GLY A 651 -31.03 -24.18 12.79
CA GLY A 651 -30.46 -24.73 11.55
C GLY A 651 -29.18 -24.03 11.14
N THR A 652 -28.99 -23.88 9.85
CA THR A 652 -27.81 -23.21 9.27
C THR A 652 -28.27 -22.06 8.37
N ARG A 653 -27.34 -21.23 7.95
CA ARG A 653 -27.62 -20.17 6.97
C ARG A 653 -28.28 -20.74 5.69
N ARG A 654 -27.88 -21.94 5.26
CA ARG A 654 -28.34 -22.59 4.03
C ARG A 654 -29.58 -23.46 4.24
N ALA A 655 -29.92 -23.77 5.48
CA ALA A 655 -31.11 -24.56 5.81
C ALA A 655 -31.49 -24.28 7.26
N HIS A 656 -32.48 -23.42 7.47
CA HIS A 656 -32.97 -23.06 8.79
C HIS A 656 -34.49 -23.16 8.87
N ARG A 657 -34.95 -23.36 10.07
CA ARG A 657 -36.38 -23.31 10.44
C ARG A 657 -36.58 -22.16 11.39
N PHE A 658 -37.68 -21.46 11.23
CA PHE A 658 -38.07 -20.40 12.12
C PHE A 658 -39.52 -20.57 12.54
N ARG A 659 -39.80 -20.10 13.74
CA ARG A 659 -41.16 -20.03 14.30
C ARG A 659 -41.28 -18.73 15.09
N ALA A 660 -42.39 -18.05 14.93
CA ALA A 660 -42.77 -16.90 15.73
C ALA A 660 -44.22 -16.98 16.11
N ASP A 661 -44.49 -16.87 17.38
CA ASP A 661 -45.85 -16.84 17.96
C ASP A 661 -46.01 -15.53 18.74
N ALA A 662 -47.16 -14.87 18.59
CA ALA A 662 -47.48 -13.66 19.34
C ALA A 662 -48.93 -13.64 19.71
N ASP A 663 -49.22 -13.09 20.86
CA ASP A 663 -50.61 -12.80 21.29
C ASP A 663 -50.73 -11.35 21.75
N GLY A 664 -51.89 -10.74 21.51
CA GLY A 664 -52.04 -9.34 21.81
C GLY A 664 -53.36 -8.74 21.38
N SER A 665 -53.38 -7.46 21.07
CA SER A 665 -54.54 -6.74 20.55
C SER A 665 -54.14 -5.67 19.54
N VAL A 666 -55.04 -5.47 18.56
CA VAL A 666 -55.03 -4.32 17.65
C VAL A 666 -56.23 -3.44 18.01
N ARG A 667 -55.98 -2.18 18.42
CA ARG A 667 -57.06 -1.27 18.89
C ARG A 667 -58.05 -1.93 19.86
N ASN A 668 -57.50 -2.65 20.85
CA ASN A 668 -58.24 -3.43 21.88
C ASN A 668 -59.01 -4.67 21.36
N GLN A 669 -58.91 -5.03 20.07
CA GLN A 669 -59.41 -6.29 19.56
C GLN A 669 -58.34 -7.37 19.73
N PRO A 670 -58.63 -8.46 20.45
CA PRO A 670 -57.62 -9.49 20.70
C PRO A 670 -57.32 -10.25 19.41
N PHE A 671 -56.00 -10.59 19.23
CA PHE A 671 -55.56 -11.47 18.16
C PHE A 671 -54.39 -12.35 18.60
N THR A 672 -54.23 -13.47 17.93
CA THR A 672 -53.06 -14.30 18.02
C THR A 672 -52.40 -14.41 16.65
N PHE A 673 -51.12 -14.42 16.59
CA PHE A 673 -50.34 -14.55 15.36
C PHE A 673 -49.36 -15.72 15.47
N ALA A 674 -49.30 -16.54 14.44
CA ALA A 674 -48.30 -17.59 14.33
C ALA A 674 -47.72 -17.62 12.92
N LEU A 675 -46.39 -17.70 12.86
CA LEU A 675 -45.61 -17.79 11.65
C LEU A 675 -44.59 -18.91 11.81
N ALA A 676 -44.49 -19.82 10.83
CA ALA A 676 -43.45 -20.83 10.81
C ALA A 676 -43.06 -21.16 9.38
N GLY A 677 -41.83 -21.57 9.20
CA GLY A 677 -41.29 -21.94 7.90
C GLY A 677 -39.88 -22.44 7.97
N ASP A 678 -39.39 -22.77 6.81
CA ASP A 678 -37.97 -23.13 6.58
C ASP A 678 -37.46 -22.41 5.37
N GLY A 679 -36.12 -22.22 5.33
CA GLY A 679 -35.50 -21.52 4.20
C GLY A 679 -34.01 -21.53 4.23
N ALA A 680 -33.46 -20.82 3.26
CA ALA A 680 -32.03 -20.63 3.06
C ALA A 680 -31.70 -19.16 2.77
N LEU A 681 -30.62 -18.66 3.32
CA LEU A 681 -29.99 -17.40 2.98
C LEU A 681 -28.84 -17.67 2.00
N THR A 682 -28.83 -16.98 0.88
CA THR A 682 -27.78 -17.04 -0.14
C THR A 682 -27.12 -15.66 -0.25
N PRO A 683 -25.78 -15.56 -0.13
CA PRO A 683 -25.08 -14.29 -0.32
C PRO A 683 -25.25 -13.77 -1.75
N GLY A 684 -25.60 -12.49 -1.90
CA GLY A 684 -25.69 -11.79 -3.19
C GLY A 684 -24.78 -10.55 -3.21
N LYS A 685 -24.50 -10.04 -4.42
CA LYS A 685 -23.68 -8.83 -4.59
C LYS A 685 -24.31 -7.59 -3.96
N ASP A 686 -25.64 -7.49 -3.99
CA ASP A 686 -26.41 -6.34 -3.50
C ASP A 686 -27.01 -6.57 -2.12
N GLY A 687 -26.64 -7.67 -1.47
CA GLY A 687 -27.16 -8.13 -0.18
C GLY A 687 -27.65 -9.59 -0.21
N ASP A 688 -27.94 -10.13 0.97
CA ASP A 688 -28.38 -11.53 1.09
C ASP A 688 -29.79 -11.72 0.54
N ALA A 689 -30.00 -12.82 -0.17
CA ALA A 689 -31.32 -13.27 -0.61
C ALA A 689 -31.80 -14.46 0.24
N TRP A 690 -33.03 -14.39 0.72
CA TRP A 690 -33.69 -15.49 1.43
C TRP A 690 -34.68 -16.19 0.50
N ALA A 691 -34.71 -17.50 0.51
CA ALA A 691 -35.73 -18.31 -0.17
C ALA A 691 -36.14 -19.46 0.73
N GLY A 692 -37.45 -19.71 0.81
CA GLY A 692 -37.96 -20.72 1.70
C GLY A 692 -39.44 -21.02 1.50
N THR A 693 -39.95 -21.80 2.43
CA THR A 693 -41.36 -22.18 2.49
C THR A 693 -41.99 -21.71 3.81
N LEU A 694 -43.02 -20.91 3.77
CA LEU A 694 -43.89 -20.66 4.91
C LEU A 694 -44.86 -21.81 5.06
N SER A 695 -44.74 -22.56 6.14
CA SER A 695 -45.62 -23.68 6.46
C SER A 695 -46.81 -23.24 7.27
N THR A 696 -46.70 -22.19 8.06
CA THR A 696 -47.76 -21.63 8.90
C THR A 696 -47.77 -20.10 8.78
N LEU A 697 -48.89 -19.54 8.49
CA LEU A 697 -49.20 -18.14 8.68
C LEU A 697 -50.66 -18.08 9.17
N SER A 698 -50.83 -17.66 10.40
CA SER A 698 -52.18 -17.50 10.97
C SER A 698 -52.27 -16.25 11.82
N ALA A 699 -53.34 -15.52 11.65
CA ALA A 699 -53.73 -14.44 12.53
C ALA A 699 -55.20 -14.70 12.92
N ARG A 700 -55.48 -15.03 14.18
CA ARG A 700 -56.83 -15.28 14.66
C ARG A 700 -57.31 -14.08 15.47
N GLY A 701 -58.55 -13.66 15.21
CA GLY A 701 -59.17 -12.55 15.87
C GLY A 701 -59.71 -11.52 14.88
N ALA A 702 -59.00 -10.44 14.66
CA ALA A 702 -59.35 -9.42 13.67
C ALA A 702 -58.12 -8.98 12.88
N PRO A 703 -57.92 -9.50 11.69
CA PRO A 703 -58.72 -10.48 10.92
C PRO A 703 -58.42 -11.93 11.32
N ASP A 704 -59.34 -12.87 10.98
CA ASP A 704 -59.00 -14.30 10.98
C ASP A 704 -58.44 -14.68 9.63
N LEU A 705 -57.10 -14.67 9.56
CA LEU A 705 -56.35 -15.03 8.35
C LEU A 705 -55.56 -16.32 8.60
N GLN A 706 -55.71 -17.28 7.69
CA GLN A 706 -55.00 -18.56 7.80
C GLN A 706 -54.47 -19.04 6.44
N LEU A 707 -53.19 -19.41 6.42
CA LEU A 707 -52.60 -20.14 5.30
C LEU A 707 -53.05 -21.59 5.36
N THR A 708 -53.67 -22.11 4.30
CA THR A 708 -54.24 -23.48 4.25
C THR A 708 -53.27 -24.50 3.64
N ALA A 709 -52.27 -24.04 2.91
CA ALA A 709 -51.20 -24.88 2.34
C ALA A 709 -49.88 -24.14 2.38
N PRO A 710 -48.72 -24.83 2.49
CA PRO A 710 -47.41 -24.19 2.49
C PRO A 710 -47.16 -23.37 1.23
N VAL A 711 -46.55 -22.18 1.39
CA VAL A 711 -46.23 -21.25 0.29
C VAL A 711 -44.74 -21.00 0.14
N ARG A 712 -44.22 -21.00 -1.08
CA ARG A 712 -42.84 -20.60 -1.38
C ARG A 712 -42.73 -19.08 -1.40
N VAL A 713 -41.73 -18.56 -0.70
CA VAL A 713 -41.44 -17.14 -0.65
C VAL A 713 -39.97 -16.93 -0.90
N SER A 714 -39.63 -15.94 -1.71
CA SER A 714 -38.26 -15.47 -1.84
C SER A 714 -38.18 -13.94 -1.69
N VAL A 715 -37.18 -13.50 -0.97
CA VAL A 715 -36.94 -12.08 -0.65
C VAL A 715 -35.49 -11.77 -0.92
N ALA A 716 -35.23 -10.73 -1.71
CA ALA A 716 -33.90 -10.18 -1.94
C ALA A 716 -34.03 -8.64 -1.94
N PRO A 717 -32.93 -7.88 -1.86
CA PRO A 717 -32.99 -6.43 -1.95
C PRO A 717 -33.76 -5.94 -3.16
N GLY A 718 -34.90 -5.25 -2.93
CA GLY A 718 -35.77 -4.75 -3.98
C GLY A 718 -36.64 -5.82 -4.69
N ARG A 719 -36.58 -7.11 -4.28
CA ARG A 719 -37.31 -8.21 -4.90
C ARG A 719 -38.08 -9.02 -3.86
N LEU A 720 -39.34 -9.32 -4.18
CA LEU A 720 -40.20 -10.23 -3.41
C LEU A 720 -40.91 -11.14 -4.41
N ALA A 721 -40.89 -12.44 -4.17
CA ALA A 721 -41.73 -13.37 -4.91
C ALA A 721 -42.45 -14.30 -3.93
N VAL A 722 -43.75 -14.40 -4.08
CA VAL A 722 -44.66 -15.34 -3.38
C VAL A 722 -45.28 -16.23 -4.44
N GLY A 723 -45.06 -17.51 -4.29
CA GLY A 723 -45.67 -18.52 -5.17
C GLY A 723 -47.15 -18.68 -4.88
N ARG A 724 -47.71 -19.76 -5.40
CA ARG A 724 -49.12 -20.06 -5.14
C ARG A 724 -49.38 -20.20 -3.65
N ALA A 725 -50.32 -19.37 -3.14
CA ALA A 725 -50.77 -19.38 -1.75
C ALA A 725 -52.30 -19.53 -1.66
N ASP A 726 -52.72 -20.52 -0.91
CA ASP A 726 -54.15 -20.71 -0.58
C ASP A 726 -54.35 -20.22 0.87
N LEU A 727 -55.17 -19.18 1.01
CA LEU A 727 -55.44 -18.50 2.27
C LEU A 727 -56.96 -18.54 2.56
N THR A 728 -57.33 -18.43 3.81
CA THR A 728 -58.70 -18.08 4.20
C THR A 728 -58.68 -16.77 4.99
N LEU A 729 -59.55 -15.84 4.66
CA LEU A 729 -59.82 -14.62 5.40
C LEU A 729 -61.26 -14.66 5.91
N ASP A 730 -61.45 -14.81 7.23
CA ASP A 730 -62.75 -14.97 7.85
C ASP A 730 -63.62 -16.05 7.10
N GLN A 731 -63.03 -17.20 6.85
CA GLN A 731 -63.61 -18.35 6.10
C GLN A 731 -63.74 -18.14 4.58
N THR A 732 -63.47 -16.93 4.07
CA THR A 732 -63.46 -16.68 2.63
C THR A 732 -62.20 -17.23 2.01
N PRO A 733 -62.26 -18.14 1.04
CA PRO A 733 -61.05 -18.62 0.37
C PRO A 733 -60.49 -17.57 -0.56
N ILE A 734 -59.20 -17.31 -0.41
CA ILE A 734 -58.41 -16.46 -1.27
C ILE A 734 -57.28 -17.30 -1.86
N ARG A 735 -57.20 -17.31 -3.16
CA ARG A 735 -56.12 -17.98 -3.88
C ARG A 735 -55.24 -16.95 -4.59
N ILE A 736 -54.03 -16.88 -4.15
CA ILE A 736 -52.97 -16.11 -4.83
C ILE A 736 -52.23 -17.11 -5.73
N GLU A 737 -52.17 -16.86 -7.03
CA GLU A 737 -51.39 -17.69 -7.95
C GLU A 737 -49.94 -17.27 -7.95
N ARG A 738 -49.69 -15.97 -7.88
CA ARG A 738 -48.36 -15.37 -7.77
C ARG A 738 -48.41 -13.93 -7.26
N VAL A 739 -47.37 -13.52 -6.53
CA VAL A 739 -47.01 -12.10 -6.31
C VAL A 739 -45.54 -11.97 -6.53
N GLU A 740 -45.13 -11.11 -7.46
CA GLU A 740 -43.72 -10.80 -7.75
C GLU A 740 -43.55 -9.28 -7.77
N SER A 741 -42.64 -8.79 -6.97
CA SER A 741 -42.23 -7.38 -6.96
C SER A 741 -40.72 -7.29 -7.24
N ASP A 742 -40.34 -6.53 -8.26
CA ASP A 742 -38.96 -6.31 -8.64
C ASP A 742 -38.74 -4.82 -8.95
N GLN A 743 -38.02 -4.11 -8.11
CA GLN A 743 -37.68 -2.68 -8.25
C GLN A 743 -38.85 -1.76 -8.64
N GLY A 744 -40.02 -2.01 -8.04
CA GLY A 744 -41.25 -1.24 -8.31
C GLY A 744 -42.11 -1.80 -9.43
N HIS A 745 -41.72 -2.90 -10.06
CA HIS A 745 -42.54 -3.68 -10.97
C HIS A 745 -43.29 -4.75 -10.16
N LEU A 746 -44.63 -4.74 -10.18
CA LEU A 746 -45.50 -5.65 -9.45
C LEU A 746 -46.31 -6.53 -10.41
N ARG A 747 -46.13 -7.84 -10.32
CA ARG A 747 -46.98 -8.84 -10.96
C ARG A 747 -47.77 -9.55 -9.89
N SER A 748 -49.09 -9.60 -10.04
CA SER A 748 -49.95 -10.29 -9.10
C SER A 748 -51.12 -10.93 -9.81
N ALA A 749 -51.37 -12.22 -9.53
CA ALA A 749 -52.51 -12.94 -10.03
C ALA A 749 -53.20 -13.73 -8.89
N GLY A 750 -54.48 -13.79 -8.92
CA GLY A 750 -55.25 -14.50 -7.91
C GLY A 750 -56.74 -14.40 -8.10
N ARG A 751 -57.46 -15.01 -7.14
CA ARG A 751 -58.90 -14.98 -7.05
C ARG A 751 -59.39 -15.03 -5.62
N VAL A 752 -60.55 -14.49 -5.40
CA VAL A 752 -61.30 -14.58 -4.14
C VAL A 752 -62.75 -14.92 -4.46
N ASP A 753 -63.31 -15.87 -3.75
CA ASP A 753 -64.66 -16.35 -3.98
C ASP A 753 -65.52 -16.10 -2.74
N GLY A 754 -66.52 -15.21 -2.86
CA GLY A 754 -67.49 -14.90 -1.79
C GLY A 754 -66.96 -13.99 -0.66
N LEU A 755 -66.13 -12.95 -1.03
CA LEU A 755 -65.63 -11.99 -0.03
C LEU A 755 -66.71 -11.06 0.46
N ALA A 756 -67.00 -11.10 1.75
CA ALA A 756 -67.96 -10.21 2.41
C ALA A 756 -67.32 -8.79 2.58
N ILE A 757 -67.76 -7.81 1.82
CA ILE A 757 -67.27 -6.44 1.88
C ILE A 757 -67.46 -5.80 3.26
N ALA A 758 -68.55 -6.11 3.98
CA ALA A 758 -68.81 -5.68 5.37
C ALA A 758 -67.59 -6.02 6.26
N ARG A 759 -66.97 -7.20 6.05
CA ARG A 759 -65.81 -7.64 6.82
C ARG A 759 -64.52 -6.87 6.42
N VAL A 760 -64.38 -6.59 5.16
CA VAL A 760 -63.27 -5.74 4.69
C VAL A 760 -63.36 -4.33 5.28
N LEU A 761 -64.58 -3.74 5.29
CA LEU A 761 -64.81 -2.42 5.88
C LEU A 761 -64.57 -2.43 7.40
N GLU A 762 -64.94 -3.51 8.09
CA GLU A 762 -64.64 -3.69 9.51
C GLU A 762 -63.13 -3.75 9.79
N LEU A 763 -62.38 -4.47 8.98
CA LEU A 763 -60.93 -4.51 9.05
C LEU A 763 -60.34 -3.12 8.82
N VAL A 764 -60.78 -2.38 7.79
CA VAL A 764 -60.35 -0.98 7.53
C VAL A 764 -60.65 -0.13 8.77
N ARG A 765 -61.84 -0.25 9.37
CA ARG A 765 -62.18 0.48 10.60
C ARG A 765 -61.26 0.14 11.77
N ILE A 766 -60.90 -1.14 11.94
CA ILE A 766 -60.00 -1.60 13.00
C ILE A 766 -58.58 -1.04 12.77
N TRP A 767 -58.11 -0.99 11.54
CA TRP A 767 -56.75 -0.54 11.25
C TRP A 767 -56.62 0.98 11.17
N THR A 768 -57.59 1.68 10.55
CA THR A 768 -57.54 3.15 10.38
C THR A 768 -58.15 3.92 11.53
N GLY A 769 -59.10 3.28 12.25
CA GLY A 769 -59.91 3.94 13.28
C GLY A 769 -61.08 4.78 12.73
N GLN A 770 -61.25 4.84 11.42
CA GLN A 770 -62.31 5.57 10.74
C GLN A 770 -63.37 4.60 10.26
N ALA A 771 -64.63 4.87 10.62
CA ALA A 771 -65.78 4.14 10.10
C ALA A 771 -65.99 4.56 8.64
N PRO A 772 -65.96 3.62 7.65
CA PRO A 772 -66.33 3.94 6.28
C PRO A 772 -67.73 4.52 6.19
N PRO A 773 -68.00 5.51 5.32
CA PRO A 773 -69.34 6.16 5.21
C PRO A 773 -70.39 5.28 4.48
N VAL A 774 -70.17 3.96 4.45
CA VAL A 774 -71.03 2.97 3.79
C VAL A 774 -71.30 1.81 4.72
N ARG A 775 -72.50 1.23 4.56
CA ARG A 775 -72.87 -0.05 5.15
C ARG A 775 -73.25 -1.05 4.04
N THR A 776 -72.87 -2.30 4.21
CA THR A 776 -73.05 -3.26 3.14
C THR A 776 -73.12 -4.68 3.71
N ASP A 777 -73.95 -5.52 3.10
CA ASP A 777 -73.87 -6.96 3.17
C ASP A 777 -73.47 -7.59 1.85
N LEU A 778 -72.83 -6.76 0.97
CA LEU A 778 -72.35 -7.15 -0.32
C LEU A 778 -71.29 -8.24 -0.21
N VAL A 779 -71.51 -9.30 -0.96
CA VAL A 779 -70.52 -10.39 -1.17
C VAL A 779 -70.06 -10.36 -2.61
N ILE A 780 -68.77 -10.39 -2.82
CA ILE A 780 -68.17 -10.30 -4.15
C ILE A 780 -67.30 -11.51 -4.45
N ASP A 781 -67.19 -11.79 -5.73
CA ASP A 781 -66.16 -12.62 -6.33
C ASP A 781 -65.16 -11.70 -7.06
N GLY A 782 -63.91 -12.02 -6.93
CA GLY A 782 -62.84 -11.26 -7.56
C GLY A 782 -61.80 -12.18 -8.20
N GLN A 783 -61.32 -11.75 -9.37
CA GLN A 783 -60.13 -12.37 -10.01
C GLN A 783 -59.28 -11.30 -10.62
N TRP A 784 -57.98 -11.49 -10.57
CA TRP A 784 -57.02 -10.56 -11.17
C TRP A 784 -55.81 -11.31 -11.71
N ASP A 785 -55.24 -10.75 -12.80
CA ASP A 785 -53.92 -11.03 -13.31
C ASP A 785 -53.38 -9.71 -13.88
N LEU A 786 -52.56 -9.04 -13.07
CA LEU A 786 -52.08 -7.69 -13.31
C LEU A 786 -50.57 -7.68 -13.34
N ASP A 787 -50.02 -6.94 -14.27
CA ASP A 787 -48.62 -6.60 -14.41
C ASP A 787 -48.51 -5.08 -14.40
N LEU A 788 -47.95 -4.54 -13.32
CA LEU A 788 -47.84 -3.11 -13.01
C LEU A 788 -46.39 -2.71 -12.85
N GLY A 789 -45.90 -1.88 -13.76
CA GLY A 789 -44.52 -1.35 -13.78
C GLY A 789 -44.49 0.03 -14.42
N GLY A 790 -43.59 0.24 -15.35
CA GLY A 790 -43.62 1.42 -16.24
C GLY A 790 -44.84 1.47 -17.17
N THR A 791 -45.50 0.31 -17.34
CA THR A 791 -46.77 0.13 -18.06
C THR A 791 -47.65 -0.81 -17.25
N ALA A 792 -48.98 -0.68 -17.38
CA ALA A 792 -49.96 -1.61 -16.83
C ALA A 792 -50.45 -2.53 -17.93
N THR A 793 -50.46 -3.83 -17.66
CA THR A 793 -51.10 -4.83 -18.50
C THR A 793 -51.90 -5.81 -17.64
N GLY A 794 -52.80 -6.56 -18.27
CA GLY A 794 -53.63 -7.54 -17.58
C GLY A 794 -55.02 -7.01 -17.21
N THR A 795 -55.76 -7.81 -16.46
CA THR A 795 -57.14 -7.56 -16.08
C THR A 795 -57.41 -7.89 -14.61
N ALA A 796 -58.32 -7.13 -14.03
CA ALA A 796 -58.92 -7.49 -12.76
C ALA A 796 -60.46 -7.33 -12.87
N ARG A 797 -61.20 -8.28 -12.35
CA ARG A 797 -62.69 -8.29 -12.35
C ARG A 797 -63.23 -8.56 -10.96
N ILE A 798 -64.13 -7.71 -10.53
CA ILE A 798 -64.91 -7.85 -9.31
C ILE A 798 -66.38 -7.92 -9.69
N ALA A 799 -67.05 -8.93 -9.21
CA ALA A 799 -68.46 -9.13 -9.52
C ALA A 799 -69.23 -9.32 -8.21
N ARG A 800 -70.44 -8.73 -8.15
CA ARG A 800 -71.39 -8.99 -7.06
C ARG A 800 -71.86 -10.44 -7.12
N ARG A 801 -71.80 -11.17 -6.01
CA ARG A 801 -72.40 -12.48 -5.84
C ARG A 801 -73.76 -12.32 -5.19
N SER A 802 -73.87 -11.51 -4.11
CA SER A 802 -75.10 -11.25 -3.37
C SER A 802 -74.98 -10.01 -2.51
N GLY A 803 -76.06 -9.59 -1.82
CA GLY A 803 -76.04 -8.48 -0.93
C GLY A 803 -76.24 -7.11 -1.59
N ASP A 804 -76.28 -6.03 -0.77
CA ASP A 804 -76.51 -4.65 -1.23
C ASP A 804 -75.50 -3.66 -0.59
N LEU A 805 -75.36 -2.51 -1.18
CA LEU A 805 -74.56 -1.39 -0.66
C LEU A 805 -75.50 -0.27 -0.21
N SER A 806 -75.35 0.22 1.01
CA SER A 806 -76.14 1.35 1.55
C SER A 806 -75.18 2.55 1.73
N ILE A 807 -75.54 3.69 1.19
CA ILE A 807 -74.73 4.94 1.31
C ILE A 807 -75.44 5.89 2.30
N ASN A 808 -74.70 6.71 3.02
CA ASN A 808 -75.24 7.73 3.91
C ASN A 808 -75.65 8.94 3.04
N ALA A 809 -76.94 9.13 2.83
CA ALA A 809 -77.55 10.23 2.09
C ALA A 809 -77.95 11.42 2.96
N GLY A 810 -77.33 11.61 4.14
CA GLY A 810 -77.65 12.76 5.03
C GLY A 810 -78.77 12.57 5.98
N ARG A 811 -79.80 11.70 5.67
CA ARG A 811 -80.89 11.33 6.53
C ARG A 811 -80.85 9.86 7.00
N GLY A 812 -79.70 9.19 6.86
CA GLY A 812 -79.50 7.78 7.18
C GLY A 812 -79.00 6.96 6.05
N PHE A 813 -78.73 5.67 6.26
CA PHE A 813 -78.24 4.75 5.25
C PHE A 813 -79.39 4.33 4.33
N THR A 814 -79.22 4.57 3.02
CA THR A 814 -80.15 4.20 1.99
C THR A 814 -79.56 3.07 1.17
N PRO A 815 -80.24 1.88 1.12
CA PRO A 815 -79.80 0.78 0.28
C PRO A 815 -79.90 1.16 -1.21
N LEU A 816 -78.98 0.80 -2.00
CA LEU A 816 -78.98 1.05 -3.44
C LEU A 816 -79.90 0.11 -4.21
N GLY A 817 -80.19 -1.07 -3.70
CA GLY A 817 -80.99 -2.09 -4.40
C GLY A 817 -80.23 -2.72 -5.59
N LEU A 818 -78.95 -3.06 -5.35
CA LEU A 818 -78.08 -3.65 -6.34
C LEU A 818 -78.61 -4.98 -6.81
N THR A 819 -78.86 -5.18 -8.12
CA THR A 819 -79.19 -6.41 -8.74
C THR A 819 -78.03 -7.07 -9.41
N GLU A 820 -77.20 -6.25 -10.03
CA GLU A 820 -75.91 -6.65 -10.67
C GLU A 820 -74.84 -5.54 -10.48
N ALA A 821 -73.61 -5.95 -10.23
CA ALA A 821 -72.47 -5.03 -10.20
C ALA A 821 -71.23 -5.79 -10.64
N VAL A 822 -70.61 -5.28 -11.67
CA VAL A 822 -69.32 -5.78 -12.20
C VAL A 822 -68.40 -4.61 -12.42
N VAL A 823 -67.21 -4.69 -11.92
CA VAL A 823 -66.17 -3.71 -12.14
C VAL A 823 -64.97 -4.46 -12.74
N GLU A 824 -64.54 -3.97 -13.90
CA GLU A 824 -63.35 -4.50 -14.60
C GLU A 824 -62.27 -3.43 -14.66
N ALA A 825 -61.05 -3.80 -14.29
CA ALA A 825 -59.87 -3.01 -14.51
C ALA A 825 -59.04 -3.64 -15.62
N ARG A 826 -58.55 -2.85 -16.57
CA ARG A 826 -57.67 -3.30 -17.64
C ARG A 826 -56.46 -2.41 -17.75
N GLY A 827 -55.34 -3.04 -17.85
CA GLY A 827 -54.05 -2.34 -18.07
C GLY A 827 -53.99 -1.83 -19.51
N GLU A 828 -53.81 -0.51 -19.72
CA GLU A 828 -53.77 0.18 -21.02
C GLU A 828 -52.53 1.05 -21.12
N GLY A 829 -51.35 0.41 -21.09
CA GLY A 829 -50.07 1.12 -21.14
C GLY A 829 -49.77 1.94 -19.84
N MET A 830 -49.74 3.26 -19.91
CA MET A 830 -49.50 4.12 -18.74
C MET A 830 -50.77 4.41 -17.90
N ARG A 831 -51.87 3.71 -18.16
CA ARG A 831 -53.12 3.88 -17.46
C ARG A 831 -53.72 2.52 -17.06
N LEU A 832 -54.40 2.48 -15.93
CA LEU A 832 -55.29 1.40 -15.58
C LEU A 832 -56.72 1.90 -15.84
N GLY A 833 -57.36 1.42 -16.93
CA GLY A 833 -58.72 1.73 -17.28
C GLY A 833 -59.68 0.95 -16.32
N LEU A 834 -60.67 1.61 -15.76
CA LEU A 834 -61.71 1.03 -14.94
C LEU A 834 -63.06 1.16 -15.63
N ARG A 835 -63.75 0.05 -15.88
CA ARG A 835 -65.11 0.01 -16.39
C ARG A 835 -66.00 -0.66 -15.39
N GLY A 836 -67.14 -0.03 -15.09
CA GLY A 836 -68.08 -0.59 -14.15
C GLY A 836 -69.49 -0.55 -14.72
N ASP A 837 -70.21 -1.69 -14.63
CA ASP A 837 -71.63 -1.85 -14.92
C ASP A 837 -72.36 -2.24 -13.62
N VAL A 838 -73.24 -1.34 -13.19
CA VAL A 838 -73.98 -1.53 -11.97
C VAL A 838 -75.48 -1.37 -12.27
N GLN A 839 -76.26 -2.36 -11.95
CA GLN A 839 -77.70 -2.29 -12.06
C GLN A 839 -78.33 -2.21 -10.65
N SER A 840 -79.21 -1.30 -10.49
CA SER A 840 -79.93 -1.02 -9.22
C SER A 840 -81.38 -0.80 -9.47
N THR A 841 -82.22 -1.37 -8.62
CA THR A 841 -83.66 -1.20 -8.64
C THR A 841 -84.11 0.23 -8.26
N ARG A 842 -83.26 1.02 -7.63
CA ARG A 842 -83.53 2.38 -7.15
C ARG A 842 -82.88 3.46 -7.97
N VAL A 843 -81.67 3.22 -8.51
CA VAL A 843 -80.92 4.23 -9.23
C VAL A 843 -80.86 3.97 -10.75
N GLY A 844 -81.28 2.76 -11.15
CA GLY A 844 -81.21 2.34 -12.54
C GLY A 844 -79.81 1.77 -12.91
N ARG A 845 -79.41 1.96 -14.16
CA ARG A 845 -78.14 1.48 -14.66
C ARG A 845 -77.11 2.59 -14.59
N ILE A 846 -75.95 2.27 -14.02
CA ILE A 846 -74.83 3.15 -13.84
C ILE A 846 -73.64 2.53 -14.59
N HIS A 847 -73.07 3.29 -15.56
CA HIS A 847 -71.83 2.95 -16.21
C HIS A 847 -70.70 3.81 -15.62
N LEU A 848 -69.67 3.17 -15.18
CA LEU A 848 -68.45 3.81 -14.73
C LEU A 848 -67.38 3.65 -15.81
N ASP A 849 -66.79 4.73 -16.26
CA ASP A 849 -65.58 4.71 -17.08
C ASP A 849 -64.59 5.70 -16.49
N ALA A 850 -63.50 5.18 -15.95
CA ALA A 850 -62.49 5.95 -15.26
C ALA A 850 -61.08 5.39 -15.59
N GLY A 851 -60.10 6.20 -15.41
CA GLY A 851 -58.70 5.79 -15.63
C GLY A 851 -57.77 6.33 -14.53
N ILE A 852 -56.98 5.46 -13.99
CA ILE A 852 -55.93 5.80 -13.04
C ILE A 852 -54.61 5.86 -13.77
N GLY A 853 -53.97 7.05 -13.83
CA GLY A 853 -52.61 7.20 -14.38
C GLY A 853 -51.56 6.60 -13.45
N LEU A 854 -50.67 5.83 -13.98
CA LEU A 854 -49.50 5.34 -13.23
C LEU A 854 -48.47 6.48 -13.16
N ALA A 855 -48.29 7.02 -11.97
CA ALA A 855 -47.22 8.03 -11.75
C ALA A 855 -45.85 7.39 -11.91
N ARG A 856 -44.94 8.11 -12.54
CA ARG A 856 -43.53 7.67 -12.72
C ARG A 856 -42.67 7.77 -11.47
N GLU A 857 -43.26 8.17 -10.34
CA GLU A 857 -42.55 8.23 -9.04
C GLU A 857 -42.59 6.86 -8.39
N ALA A 858 -41.36 6.34 -8.18
CA ALA A 858 -41.17 5.12 -7.39
C ALA A 858 -41.81 5.33 -6.01
N VAL A 859 -42.81 4.51 -5.69
CA VAL A 859 -43.33 4.40 -4.33
C VAL A 859 -42.14 4.07 -3.43
N PRO A 860 -41.83 4.89 -2.39
CA PRO A 860 -40.78 4.51 -1.45
C PRO A 860 -41.13 3.17 -0.84
N GLY A 861 -40.31 2.17 -1.07
CA GLY A 861 -40.52 0.84 -0.49
C GLY A 861 -40.53 0.96 1.03
N PRO A 862 -41.35 0.18 1.75
CA PRO A 862 -41.48 0.20 3.20
C PRO A 862 -40.23 -0.23 3.98
N TRP A 863 -39.14 -0.52 3.28
CA TRP A 863 -37.89 -1.00 3.86
C TRP A 863 -36.70 -0.21 3.34
N ARG A 864 -36.36 0.93 4.02
CA ARG A 864 -35.04 1.50 4.11
C ARG A 864 -34.58 1.55 5.56
#